data_b94407ebdc931af43fea79c35283fa6d
#
_entry.id   b94407ebdc931af43fea79c35283fa6d
#
_cell.length_a   1.000
_cell.length_b   1.000
_cell.length_c   1.000
_cell.angle_alpha   90.00
_cell.angle_beta   90.00
_cell.angle_gamma   90.00
#
_symmetry.space_group_name_H-M   'P 1'
#
loop_
_entity.id
_entity.type
_entity.pdbx_description
1 polymer ?
#
loop_
_entity_poly.entity_id
_entity_poly.type
_entity_poly.pdbx_seq_one_letter_code
_entity_poly.pdbx_strand_id
1 'polypeptide(L)'
;MQIFLGTCLFFVAVILLAYVPGKLLLMALKRALPPLEDVTLACVLGLVMSGLVYWLMTFAHQGRFYLIWPLTAAGVCVWLYSTKRKSLLSNSARLEPLSEGSATPSRDRSVLVLAGVLILAIIALAFLPLYYTNFTWQPDGTMRVFPVSDVLFHIAIANELTHTVPPQAPVFAGHPLSYHYGMDLAVAMFARATGLNTRDLTVRFVPTLFVGLSMLSVFCFSRNWLRSGYFAAIVVFLVFFGADFSFIPGLLLNEKGDWSLRYFSAPAVVTLFYLNPILPGLGVLFAGLFCLDCYIRERSRAWLFLAALLFVALIEVKMLMAGQLMCSLALGAVVYLMIFSEADLFKIAGCTAIGAIPLVCWVLLKNRSGGQIVTKFEPWLYVSHAMQTLGLGNWLSGPLAFAVVALPIYLVGCLGLRVIGVPAILTAIFRPRPEGALRFLLGIFVVTGVVIALTCSFTPAGWTFLYNPISSTFLVQSEYVAWIFVVEVFQTFYQWAIRRGIYPALAIGGIMVTAAGLSLPATVQHFVVWRDPDRFFGAGKPWGRQLLAYDLQTLAAMDFLLKDAHPGDVVLCADNVIAPVLALTKCRVPLGYFSSGLVARSDYTHRETAEKTFWNDWRLGKVEDGLLQEANVRYVVVNKQTEGIPATIPVSLSKVFENSEFAVFKVDPQRLSETVPKTL
;
A
#
# COMPACT_ATOMS: atom_id res chain seq x y z
N MET A 1 5.69 -30.02 0.79
CA MET A 1 6.05 -29.92 2.22
C MET A 1 6.52 -28.51 2.62
N GLN A 2 7.46 -27.87 1.93
CA GLN A 2 7.97 -26.52 2.28
C GLN A 2 6.88 -25.42 2.31
N ILE A 3 5.98 -25.34 1.32
CA ILE A 3 4.89 -24.35 1.30
C ILE A 3 3.94 -24.56 2.47
N PHE A 4 3.57 -25.80 2.78
CA PHE A 4 2.70 -26.11 3.91
C PHE A 4 3.32 -25.70 5.25
N LEU A 5 4.57 -26.06 5.47
CA LEU A 5 5.30 -25.66 6.69
C LEU A 5 5.41 -24.13 6.78
N GLY A 6 5.73 -23.45 5.67
CA GLY A 6 5.78 -22.00 5.59
C GLY A 6 4.44 -21.35 5.96
N THR A 7 3.32 -21.91 5.47
CA THR A 7 1.98 -21.43 5.79
C THR A 7 1.68 -21.60 7.28
N CYS A 8 2.00 -22.74 7.88
CA CYS A 8 1.82 -22.97 9.32
C CYS A 8 2.65 -21.99 10.16
N LEU A 9 3.93 -21.80 9.82
CA LEU A 9 4.81 -20.85 10.50
C LEU A 9 4.30 -19.41 10.39
N PHE A 10 3.84 -19.01 9.21
CA PHE A 10 3.28 -17.69 9.01
C PHE A 10 2.00 -17.49 9.83
N PHE A 11 1.11 -18.48 9.85
CA PHE A 11 -0.12 -18.40 10.64
C PHE A 11 0.16 -18.26 12.14
N VAL A 12 1.12 -19.04 12.68
CA VAL A 12 1.58 -18.91 14.08
C VAL A 12 2.16 -17.52 14.31
N ALA A 13 2.98 -17.02 13.38
CA ALA A 13 3.55 -15.67 13.49
C ALA A 13 2.46 -14.58 13.46
N VAL A 14 1.41 -14.73 12.66
CA VAL A 14 0.25 -13.80 12.67
C VAL A 14 -0.42 -13.78 14.05
N ILE A 15 -0.63 -14.94 14.67
CA ILE A 15 -1.19 -14.99 16.01
C ILE A 15 -0.27 -14.27 17.01
N LEU A 16 1.03 -14.59 16.99
CA LEU A 16 1.99 -14.07 17.97
C LEU A 16 2.35 -12.58 17.77
N LEU A 17 2.40 -12.10 16.54
CA LEU A 17 2.85 -10.73 16.21
C LEU A 17 1.69 -9.77 15.97
N ALA A 18 0.57 -10.26 15.44
CA ALA A 18 -0.58 -9.41 15.19
C ALA A 18 -1.63 -9.53 16.30
N TYR A 19 -2.17 -10.72 16.54
CA TYR A 19 -3.31 -10.85 17.45
C TYR A 19 -2.92 -10.62 18.93
N VAL A 20 -1.89 -11.32 19.44
CA VAL A 20 -1.57 -11.33 20.88
C VAL A 20 -1.19 -9.96 21.43
N PRO A 21 -0.28 -9.17 20.82
CA PRO A 21 0.09 -7.85 21.35
C PRO A 21 -1.07 -6.86 21.34
N GLY A 22 -1.88 -6.87 20.28
CA GLY A 22 -3.06 -6.01 20.22
C GLY A 22 -4.15 -6.43 21.19
N LYS A 23 -4.36 -7.75 21.39
CA LYS A 23 -5.27 -8.25 22.41
C LYS A 23 -4.84 -7.84 23.81
N LEU A 24 -3.53 -7.91 24.09
CA LEU A 24 -2.97 -7.44 25.35
C LEU A 24 -3.26 -5.95 25.57
N LEU A 25 -3.10 -5.11 24.54
CA LEU A 25 -3.42 -3.68 24.60
C LEU A 25 -4.91 -3.46 24.88
N LEU A 26 -5.82 -4.14 24.18
CA LEU A 26 -7.25 -4.05 24.43
C LEU A 26 -7.63 -4.47 25.84
N MET A 27 -7.00 -5.54 26.36
CA MET A 27 -7.20 -5.99 27.74
C MET A 27 -6.67 -4.98 28.76
N ALA A 28 -5.50 -4.38 28.51
CA ALA A 28 -4.92 -3.36 29.38
C ALA A 28 -5.81 -2.10 29.45
N LEU A 29 -6.43 -1.74 28.34
CA LEU A 29 -7.38 -0.63 28.25
C LEU A 29 -8.81 -1.02 28.68
N LYS A 30 -9.00 -2.25 29.16
CA LYS A 30 -10.29 -2.79 29.61
C LYS A 30 -11.39 -2.67 28.55
N ARG A 31 -11.06 -2.98 27.29
CA ARG A 31 -12.01 -2.96 26.18
C ARG A 31 -12.46 -4.38 25.86
N ALA A 32 -13.76 -4.59 25.92
CA ALA A 32 -14.41 -5.80 25.45
C ALA A 32 -15.19 -5.45 24.17
N LEU A 33 -15.03 -6.27 23.16
CA LEU A 33 -15.64 -6.10 21.85
C LEU A 33 -16.32 -7.42 21.43
N PRO A 34 -17.30 -7.36 20.55
CA PRO A 34 -17.79 -8.58 19.87
C PRO A 34 -16.62 -9.31 19.19
N PRO A 35 -16.70 -10.65 19.03
CA PRO A 35 -15.54 -11.46 18.62
C PRO A 35 -14.86 -11.02 17.33
N LEU A 36 -15.63 -10.61 16.32
CA LEU A 36 -15.07 -10.22 15.03
C LEU A 36 -14.33 -8.89 15.10
N GLU A 37 -14.90 -7.90 15.78
CA GLU A 37 -14.27 -6.59 16.02
C GLU A 37 -13.05 -6.73 16.91
N ASP A 38 -13.13 -7.61 17.92
CA ASP A 38 -12.02 -7.89 18.84
C ASP A 38 -10.82 -8.47 18.08
N VAL A 39 -11.04 -9.50 17.27
CA VAL A 39 -9.96 -10.11 16.47
C VAL A 39 -9.40 -9.11 15.46
N THR A 40 -10.27 -8.39 14.75
CA THR A 40 -9.85 -7.42 13.73
C THR A 40 -8.99 -6.32 14.33
N LEU A 41 -9.51 -5.66 15.37
CA LEU A 41 -8.81 -4.55 15.99
C LEU A 41 -7.54 -5.01 16.71
N ALA A 42 -7.57 -6.18 17.37
CA ALA A 42 -6.38 -6.76 17.99
C ALA A 42 -5.29 -7.01 16.93
N CYS A 43 -5.63 -7.59 15.77
CA CYS A 43 -4.65 -7.84 14.72
C CYS A 43 -4.04 -6.56 14.15
N VAL A 44 -4.83 -5.54 13.87
CA VAL A 44 -4.33 -4.26 13.33
C VAL A 44 -3.45 -3.55 14.35
N LEU A 45 -3.91 -3.42 15.60
CA LEU A 45 -3.12 -2.80 16.70
C LEU A 45 -1.84 -3.58 16.99
N GLY A 46 -1.92 -4.91 16.98
CA GLY A 46 -0.76 -5.75 17.25
C GLY A 46 0.31 -5.64 16.15
N LEU A 47 -0.09 -5.53 14.88
CA LEU A 47 0.86 -5.26 13.77
C LEU A 47 1.55 -3.91 13.97
N VAL A 48 0.81 -2.86 14.32
CA VAL A 48 1.36 -1.53 14.59
C VAL A 48 2.36 -1.59 15.76
N MET A 49 1.97 -2.21 16.88
CA MET A 49 2.83 -2.31 18.06
C MET A 49 4.06 -3.18 17.81
N SER A 50 3.89 -4.35 17.21
CA SER A 50 5.00 -5.26 16.90
C SER A 50 5.96 -4.67 15.88
N GLY A 51 5.44 -3.92 14.89
CA GLY A 51 6.24 -3.16 13.94
C GLY A 51 7.08 -2.08 14.64
N LEU A 52 6.47 -1.32 15.56
CA LEU A 52 7.18 -0.31 16.34
C LEU A 52 8.29 -0.93 17.23
N VAL A 53 7.99 -2.03 17.93
CA VAL A 53 8.99 -2.73 18.75
C VAL A 53 10.11 -3.29 17.87
N TYR A 54 9.78 -3.89 16.73
CA TYR A 54 10.78 -4.37 15.77
C TYR A 54 11.68 -3.24 15.28
N TRP A 55 11.10 -2.10 14.94
CA TRP A 55 11.82 -0.89 14.52
C TRP A 55 12.79 -0.42 15.61
N LEU A 56 12.30 -0.25 16.86
CA LEU A 56 13.11 0.19 17.99
C LEU A 56 14.26 -0.78 18.30
N MET A 57 13.98 -2.08 18.30
CA MET A 57 15.03 -3.09 18.60
C MET A 57 16.07 -3.17 17.49
N THR A 58 15.67 -3.04 16.23
CA THR A 58 16.60 -3.05 15.10
C THR A 58 17.42 -1.76 15.07
N PHE A 59 16.81 -0.62 15.36
CA PHE A 59 17.50 0.66 15.52
C PHE A 59 18.56 0.62 16.64
N ALA A 60 18.25 -0.03 17.75
CA ALA A 60 19.17 -0.24 18.86
C ALA A 60 20.19 -1.38 18.62
N HIS A 61 20.29 -1.92 17.39
CA HIS A 61 21.12 -3.08 17.03
C HIS A 61 20.81 -4.37 17.83
N GLN A 62 19.62 -4.45 18.42
CA GLN A 62 19.13 -5.59 19.22
C GLN A 62 18.10 -6.45 18.48
N GLY A 63 17.97 -6.30 17.17
CA GLY A 63 16.98 -7.02 16.36
C GLY A 63 17.03 -8.55 16.49
N ARG A 64 18.20 -9.11 16.88
CA ARG A 64 18.34 -10.56 17.18
C ARG A 64 17.46 -11.04 18.34
N PHE A 65 17.11 -10.16 19.27
CA PHE A 65 16.29 -10.47 20.44
C PHE A 65 14.80 -10.18 20.23
N TYR A 66 14.41 -9.79 19.02
CA TYR A 66 13.03 -9.40 18.73
C TYR A 66 11.99 -10.47 19.14
N LEU A 67 12.32 -11.75 19.01
CA LEU A 67 11.40 -12.85 19.36
C LEU A 67 11.03 -12.89 20.85
N ILE A 68 11.80 -12.25 21.73
CA ILE A 68 11.44 -12.12 23.15
C ILE A 68 10.14 -11.34 23.31
N TRP A 69 9.91 -10.32 22.47
CA TRP A 69 8.71 -9.49 22.54
C TRP A 69 7.41 -10.28 22.38
N PRO A 70 7.16 -11.00 21.26
CA PRO A 70 5.91 -11.72 21.08
C PRO A 70 5.74 -12.86 22.10
N LEU A 71 6.82 -13.52 22.52
CA LEU A 71 6.76 -14.57 23.56
C LEU A 71 6.39 -14.00 24.92
N THR A 72 6.98 -12.86 25.30
CA THR A 72 6.62 -12.16 26.55
C THR A 72 5.17 -11.67 26.52
N ALA A 73 4.74 -11.08 25.41
CA ALA A 73 3.37 -10.64 25.23
C ALA A 73 2.40 -11.83 25.33
N ALA A 74 2.73 -12.98 24.75
CA ALA A 74 1.93 -14.20 24.86
C ALA A 74 1.84 -14.71 26.30
N GLY A 75 2.99 -14.77 27.03
CA GLY A 75 3.04 -15.16 28.44
C GLY A 75 2.18 -14.26 29.32
N VAL A 76 2.29 -12.93 29.14
CA VAL A 76 1.47 -11.94 29.88
C VAL A 76 -0.02 -12.08 29.51
N CYS A 77 -0.35 -12.30 28.26
CA CYS A 77 -1.72 -12.50 27.83
C CYS A 77 -2.34 -13.74 28.48
N VAL A 78 -1.64 -14.87 28.49
CA VAL A 78 -2.07 -16.12 29.15
C VAL A 78 -2.21 -15.91 30.65
N TRP A 79 -1.25 -15.25 31.30
CA TRP A 79 -1.30 -14.94 32.74
C TRP A 79 -2.49 -14.05 33.07
N LEU A 80 -2.75 -12.97 32.34
CA LEU A 80 -3.90 -12.10 32.56
C LEU A 80 -5.22 -12.85 32.33
N TYR A 81 -5.28 -13.71 31.32
CA TYR A 81 -6.46 -14.51 31.05
C TYR A 81 -6.75 -15.49 32.19
N SER A 82 -5.71 -16.20 32.68
CA SER A 82 -5.86 -17.16 33.77
C SER A 82 -6.27 -16.51 35.09
N THR A 83 -5.70 -15.34 35.41
CA THR A 83 -5.96 -14.63 36.68
C THR A 83 -7.28 -13.85 36.68
N LYS A 84 -7.68 -13.28 35.51
CA LYS A 84 -8.89 -12.45 35.40
C LYS A 84 -10.08 -13.14 34.73
N ARG A 85 -9.99 -14.44 34.46
CA ARG A 85 -11.03 -15.19 33.73
C ARG A 85 -12.42 -14.98 34.32
N LYS A 86 -12.59 -15.02 35.63
CA LYS A 86 -13.87 -14.82 36.32
C LYS A 86 -14.42 -13.41 36.14
N SER A 87 -13.56 -12.37 36.22
CA SER A 87 -13.99 -10.98 36.07
C SER A 87 -14.27 -10.57 34.62
N LEU A 88 -13.54 -11.15 33.66
CA LEU A 88 -13.76 -10.89 32.24
C LEU A 88 -15.05 -11.56 31.75
N LEU A 89 -15.37 -12.77 32.23
CA LEU A 89 -16.63 -13.45 31.89
C LEU A 89 -17.84 -12.74 32.52
N SER A 90 -17.72 -12.16 33.72
CA SER A 90 -18.81 -11.40 34.33
C SER A 90 -19.06 -10.07 33.63
N ASN A 91 -18.03 -9.42 33.08
CA ASN A 91 -18.17 -8.17 32.35
C ASN A 91 -18.68 -8.37 30.91
N SER A 92 -18.33 -9.49 30.25
CA SER A 92 -18.90 -9.81 28.93
C SER A 92 -20.39 -10.13 28.99
N ALA A 93 -20.87 -10.65 30.10
CA ALA A 93 -22.30 -10.88 30.34
C ALA A 93 -23.09 -9.58 30.61
N ARG A 94 -22.40 -8.46 30.96
CA ARG A 94 -23.03 -7.14 31.19
C ARG A 94 -23.03 -6.24 29.94
N LEU A 95 -22.36 -6.63 28.88
CA LEU A 95 -22.53 -5.99 27.59
C LEU A 95 -23.85 -6.50 27.01
N GLU A 96 -24.95 -5.89 27.41
CA GLU A 96 -26.19 -6.00 26.64
C GLU A 96 -25.85 -5.68 25.18
N PRO A 97 -26.21 -6.55 24.22
CA PRO A 97 -26.08 -6.23 22.82
C PRO A 97 -26.84 -4.91 22.61
N LEU A 98 -26.15 -3.90 22.07
CA LEU A 98 -26.70 -2.61 21.72
C LEU A 98 -28.00 -2.82 20.95
N SER A 99 -29.15 -2.69 21.66
CA SER A 99 -30.52 -2.73 21.16
C SER A 99 -30.81 -3.84 20.13
N GLU A 100 -30.88 -5.08 20.57
CA GLU A 100 -31.67 -6.07 19.85
C GLU A 100 -33.15 -5.89 20.18
N GLY A 101 -33.85 -5.21 19.30
CA GLY A 101 -35.23 -5.54 19.08
C GLY A 101 -35.30 -7.02 18.69
N SER A 102 -35.81 -7.85 19.59
CA SER A 102 -36.22 -9.25 19.48
C SER A 102 -36.02 -9.89 18.08
N ALA A 103 -34.80 -10.19 17.69
CA ALA A 103 -34.54 -11.09 16.58
C ALA A 103 -33.92 -12.37 17.15
N THR A 104 -34.60 -13.50 16.97
CA THR A 104 -34.07 -14.85 17.10
C THR A 104 -32.62 -14.92 16.59
N PRO A 105 -31.73 -15.73 17.17
CA PRO A 105 -30.36 -15.91 16.71
C PRO A 105 -30.34 -16.60 15.34
N SER A 106 -30.80 -15.90 14.31
CA SER A 106 -30.53 -16.30 12.95
C SER A 106 -29.03 -16.14 12.79
N ARG A 107 -28.30 -17.26 12.59
CA ARG A 107 -26.89 -17.29 12.16
C ARG A 107 -26.69 -16.09 11.25
N ASP A 108 -25.85 -15.15 11.66
CA ASP A 108 -25.71 -13.87 10.95
C ASP A 108 -25.20 -14.15 9.53
N ARG A 109 -26.14 -14.27 8.59
CA ARG A 109 -25.85 -14.57 7.17
C ARG A 109 -24.89 -13.56 6.57
N SER A 110 -24.73 -12.40 7.17
CA SER A 110 -23.76 -11.38 6.74
C SER A 110 -22.32 -11.87 6.84
N VAL A 111 -21.98 -12.72 7.82
CA VAL A 111 -20.66 -13.33 7.95
C VAL A 111 -20.38 -14.29 6.79
N LEU A 112 -21.39 -15.02 6.31
CA LEU A 112 -21.25 -15.89 5.14
C LEU A 112 -21.02 -15.07 3.85
N VAL A 113 -21.73 -13.95 3.69
CA VAL A 113 -21.52 -13.05 2.56
C VAL A 113 -20.10 -12.46 2.62
N LEU A 114 -19.67 -11.98 3.79
CA LEU A 114 -18.30 -11.48 3.99
C LEU A 114 -17.24 -12.56 3.67
N ALA A 115 -17.44 -13.78 4.12
CA ALA A 115 -16.55 -14.90 3.80
C ALA A 115 -16.49 -15.17 2.28
N GLY A 116 -17.63 -15.10 1.59
CA GLY A 116 -17.70 -15.21 0.13
C GLY A 116 -16.90 -14.09 -0.58
N VAL A 117 -17.04 -12.86 -0.11
CA VAL A 117 -16.27 -11.70 -0.64
C VAL A 117 -14.77 -11.86 -0.38
N LEU A 118 -14.38 -12.35 0.80
CA LEU A 118 -12.98 -12.65 1.13
C LEU A 118 -12.40 -13.75 0.23
N ILE A 119 -13.14 -14.83 0.01
CA ILE A 119 -12.74 -15.91 -0.91
C ILE A 119 -12.55 -15.35 -2.31
N LEU A 120 -13.48 -14.52 -2.81
CA LEU A 120 -13.36 -13.86 -4.11
C LEU A 120 -12.10 -13.01 -4.20
N ALA A 121 -11.75 -12.26 -3.15
CA ALA A 121 -10.54 -11.44 -3.14
C ALA A 121 -9.25 -12.29 -3.13
N ILE A 122 -9.24 -13.42 -2.42
CA ILE A 122 -8.12 -14.38 -2.45
C ILE A 122 -7.99 -15.00 -3.84
N ILE A 123 -9.10 -15.35 -4.48
CA ILE A 123 -9.11 -15.84 -5.87
C ILE A 123 -8.55 -14.75 -6.81
N ALA A 124 -8.96 -13.48 -6.63
CA ALA A 124 -8.45 -12.37 -7.41
C ALA A 124 -6.93 -12.21 -7.27
N LEU A 125 -6.38 -12.30 -6.04
CA LEU A 125 -4.93 -12.33 -5.83
C LEU A 125 -4.27 -13.53 -6.52
N ALA A 126 -4.87 -14.72 -6.44
CA ALA A 126 -4.32 -15.92 -7.07
C ALA A 126 -4.34 -15.84 -8.61
N PHE A 127 -5.29 -15.08 -9.17
CA PHE A 127 -5.44 -14.90 -10.60
C PHE A 127 -4.37 -13.98 -11.21
N LEU A 128 -3.83 -13.05 -10.43
CA LEU A 128 -2.82 -12.10 -10.87
C LEU A 128 -1.41 -12.72 -10.84
N PRO A 129 -0.63 -12.62 -11.93
CA PRO A 129 0.74 -13.18 -12.01
C PRO A 129 1.71 -12.51 -11.03
N LEU A 130 1.33 -11.34 -10.51
CA LEU A 130 2.08 -10.55 -9.53
C LEU A 130 2.29 -11.28 -8.20
N TYR A 131 1.39 -12.17 -7.81
CA TYR A 131 1.36 -12.79 -6.49
C TYR A 131 1.82 -14.25 -6.53
N TYR A 132 0.92 -15.20 -6.34
CA TYR A 132 1.26 -16.59 -6.06
C TYR A 132 2.09 -17.29 -7.13
N THR A 133 1.96 -16.89 -8.39
CA THR A 133 2.75 -17.45 -9.50
C THR A 133 4.06 -16.69 -9.75
N ASN A 134 4.28 -15.56 -9.08
CA ASN A 134 5.54 -14.82 -9.18
C ASN A 134 6.65 -15.54 -8.40
N PHE A 135 7.86 -15.54 -8.93
CA PHE A 135 9.03 -16.23 -8.37
C PHE A 135 8.79 -17.74 -8.13
N THR A 136 8.16 -18.42 -9.09
CA THR A 136 7.93 -19.87 -9.01
C THR A 136 8.90 -20.64 -9.89
N TRP A 137 9.44 -21.71 -9.32
CA TRP A 137 10.28 -22.65 -10.06
C TRP A 137 9.45 -23.37 -11.13
N GLN A 138 10.00 -23.46 -12.32
CA GLN A 138 9.44 -24.21 -13.44
C GLN A 138 10.08 -25.60 -13.54
N PRO A 139 9.46 -26.56 -14.21
CA PRO A 139 10.01 -27.91 -14.36
C PRO A 139 11.36 -27.96 -15.06
N ASP A 140 11.67 -26.98 -15.92
CA ASP A 140 12.94 -26.85 -16.64
C ASP A 140 14.06 -26.23 -15.78
N GLY A 141 13.81 -25.96 -14.51
CA GLY A 141 14.76 -25.35 -13.58
C GLY A 141 14.85 -23.83 -13.68
N THR A 142 14.09 -23.19 -14.57
CA THR A 142 14.00 -21.72 -14.61
C THR A 142 13.09 -21.18 -13.51
N MET A 143 13.18 -19.90 -13.21
CA MET A 143 12.27 -19.22 -12.27
C MET A 143 11.41 -18.23 -13.03
N ARG A 144 10.10 -18.48 -13.03
CA ARG A 144 9.11 -17.54 -13.58
C ARG A 144 9.05 -16.29 -12.72
N VAL A 145 9.18 -15.13 -13.34
CA VAL A 145 9.17 -13.82 -12.65
C VAL A 145 8.28 -12.84 -13.39
N PHE A 146 7.51 -12.11 -12.64
CA PHE A 146 6.78 -10.94 -13.13
C PHE A 146 7.42 -9.69 -12.50
N PRO A 147 8.41 -9.08 -13.16
CA PRO A 147 9.30 -8.07 -12.58
C PRO A 147 8.65 -6.69 -12.58
N VAL A 148 7.52 -6.55 -11.89
CA VAL A 148 6.95 -5.22 -11.67
C VAL A 148 7.87 -4.45 -10.74
N SER A 149 8.25 -3.26 -11.18
CA SER A 149 9.22 -2.40 -10.48
C SER A 149 8.82 -2.12 -9.02
N ASP A 150 7.53 -1.89 -8.72
CA ASP A 150 7.03 -1.71 -7.36
C ASP A 150 7.28 -2.94 -6.48
N VAL A 151 7.03 -4.14 -7.00
CA VAL A 151 7.26 -5.40 -6.25
C VAL A 151 8.72 -5.57 -5.91
N LEU A 152 9.60 -5.35 -6.89
CA LEU A 152 11.06 -5.45 -6.71
C LEU A 152 11.54 -4.44 -5.68
N PHE A 153 11.02 -3.21 -5.74
CA PHE A 153 11.33 -2.15 -4.80
C PHE A 153 10.91 -2.51 -3.36
N HIS A 154 9.69 -2.99 -3.18
CA HIS A 154 9.22 -3.42 -1.86
C HIS A 154 9.97 -4.63 -1.32
N ILE A 155 10.34 -5.61 -2.16
CA ILE A 155 11.19 -6.73 -1.74
C ILE A 155 12.56 -6.21 -1.26
N ALA A 156 13.16 -5.29 -2.01
CA ALA A 156 14.47 -4.73 -1.68
C ALA A 156 14.43 -3.91 -0.38
N ILE A 157 13.39 -3.09 -0.15
CA ILE A 157 13.19 -2.38 1.12
C ILE A 157 13.01 -3.37 2.28
N ALA A 158 12.18 -4.40 2.10
CA ALA A 158 11.97 -5.41 3.12
C ALA A 158 13.28 -6.15 3.46
N ASN A 159 14.09 -6.47 2.46
CA ASN A 159 15.43 -7.05 2.66
C ASN A 159 16.31 -6.12 3.49
N GLU A 160 16.36 -4.83 3.14
CA GLU A 160 17.13 -3.81 3.87
C GLU A 160 16.71 -3.74 5.34
N LEU A 161 15.40 -3.69 5.60
CA LEU A 161 14.82 -3.63 6.94
C LEU A 161 15.09 -4.89 7.79
N THR A 162 15.50 -6.01 7.20
CA THR A 162 15.90 -7.19 8.00
C THR A 162 17.21 -7.00 8.76
N HIS A 163 18.04 -6.03 8.39
CA HIS A 163 19.37 -5.84 8.97
C HIS A 163 19.68 -4.39 9.40
N THR A 164 19.00 -3.38 8.86
CA THR A 164 19.24 -1.97 9.23
C THR A 164 17.98 -1.17 9.35
N VAL A 165 17.92 -0.31 10.39
CA VAL A 165 16.92 0.72 10.61
C VAL A 165 17.65 1.94 11.14
N PRO A 166 17.50 3.14 10.55
CA PRO A 166 16.72 3.45 9.35
C PRO A 166 17.31 2.79 8.10
N PRO A 167 16.44 2.39 7.15
CA PRO A 167 16.91 1.75 5.93
C PRO A 167 17.61 2.75 5.01
N GLN A 168 18.58 2.27 4.26
CA GLN A 168 19.11 2.98 3.09
C GLN A 168 18.26 2.69 1.85
N ALA A 169 18.39 3.52 0.82
CA ALA A 169 17.73 3.28 -0.44
C ALA A 169 18.40 2.10 -1.17
N PRO A 170 17.75 0.94 -1.29
CA PRO A 170 18.40 -0.24 -1.89
C PRO A 170 18.64 -0.06 -3.39
N VAL A 171 17.89 0.85 -4.01
CA VAL A 171 17.96 1.18 -5.44
C VAL A 171 18.81 2.42 -5.73
N PHE A 172 19.40 3.05 -4.71
CA PHE A 172 20.32 4.18 -4.82
C PHE A 172 21.28 4.17 -3.63
N ALA A 173 22.28 3.30 -3.71
CA ALA A 173 23.21 3.05 -2.61
C ALA A 173 23.91 4.32 -2.11
N GLY A 174 24.12 4.40 -0.79
CA GLY A 174 24.75 5.56 -0.13
C GLY A 174 23.78 6.65 0.33
N HIS A 175 22.49 6.57 -0.01
CA HIS A 175 21.47 7.52 0.42
C HIS A 175 20.46 6.90 1.39
N PRO A 176 19.93 7.66 2.36
CA PRO A 176 18.84 7.21 3.20
C PRO A 176 17.57 7.02 2.37
N LEU A 177 16.75 6.06 2.74
CA LEU A 177 15.47 5.82 2.07
C LEU A 177 14.47 6.93 2.41
N SER A 178 14.08 7.73 1.42
CA SER A 178 13.03 8.76 1.52
C SER A 178 11.68 8.23 1.07
N TYR A 179 11.16 7.22 1.78
CA TYR A 179 9.90 6.56 1.45
C TYR A 179 9.22 6.04 2.74
N HIS A 180 7.91 5.88 2.72
CA HIS A 180 7.17 5.22 3.79
C HIS A 180 7.32 3.70 3.65
N TYR A 181 7.66 3.02 4.72
CA TYR A 181 8.01 1.59 4.68
C TYR A 181 7.27 0.72 5.71
N GLY A 182 6.14 1.19 6.25
CA GLY A 182 5.39 0.43 7.25
C GLY A 182 4.93 -0.95 6.77
N MET A 183 4.57 -1.09 5.49
CA MET A 183 4.25 -2.39 4.89
C MET A 183 5.49 -3.30 4.84
N ASP A 184 6.62 -2.77 4.39
CA ASP A 184 7.87 -3.51 4.23
C ASP A 184 8.47 -3.89 5.59
N LEU A 185 8.25 -3.03 6.60
CA LEU A 185 8.60 -3.31 7.99
C LEU A 185 7.83 -4.53 8.51
N ALA A 186 6.55 -4.67 8.17
CA ALA A 186 5.79 -5.88 8.53
C ALA A 186 6.36 -7.13 7.83
N VAL A 187 6.74 -7.03 6.55
CA VAL A 187 7.41 -8.14 5.84
C VAL A 187 8.73 -8.52 6.53
N ALA A 188 9.59 -7.56 6.85
CA ALA A 188 10.86 -7.79 7.53
C ALA A 188 10.66 -8.42 8.94
N MET A 189 9.67 -7.93 9.67
CA MET A 189 9.27 -8.47 10.98
C MET A 189 8.85 -9.95 10.87
N PHE A 190 7.99 -10.28 9.91
CA PHE A 190 7.59 -11.67 9.67
C PHE A 190 8.76 -12.54 9.18
N ALA A 191 9.64 -12.01 8.31
CA ALA A 191 10.84 -12.71 7.88
C ALA A 191 11.73 -13.07 9.06
N ARG A 192 11.91 -12.13 10.00
CA ARG A 192 12.68 -12.35 11.22
C ARG A 192 12.07 -13.41 12.15
N ALA A 193 10.75 -13.42 12.24
CA ALA A 193 10.04 -14.34 13.14
C ALA A 193 9.92 -15.76 12.58
N THR A 194 9.78 -15.90 11.27
CA THR A 194 9.49 -17.19 10.62
C THR A 194 10.70 -17.82 9.93
N GLY A 195 11.74 -17.03 9.63
CA GLY A 195 12.84 -17.44 8.76
C GLY A 195 12.45 -17.57 7.27
N LEU A 196 11.21 -17.21 6.90
CA LEU A 196 10.78 -17.19 5.50
C LEU A 196 11.46 -16.08 4.71
N ASN A 197 11.65 -16.31 3.42
CA ASN A 197 12.23 -15.32 2.53
C ASN A 197 11.29 -14.12 2.40
N THR A 198 11.85 -12.90 2.45
CA THR A 198 11.12 -11.64 2.27
C THR A 198 10.34 -11.60 0.97
N ARG A 199 10.91 -12.11 -0.13
CA ARG A 199 10.26 -12.24 -1.42
C ARG A 199 8.95 -13.04 -1.34
N ASP A 200 8.99 -14.23 -0.74
CA ASP A 200 7.80 -15.08 -0.60
C ASP A 200 6.77 -14.45 0.33
N LEU A 201 7.21 -13.78 1.39
CA LEU A 201 6.32 -13.01 2.27
C LEU A 201 5.64 -11.86 1.52
N THR A 202 6.40 -11.11 0.72
CA THR A 202 5.89 -9.94 -0.03
C THR A 202 4.85 -10.33 -1.08
N VAL A 203 5.05 -11.44 -1.80
CA VAL A 203 4.15 -11.78 -2.92
C VAL A 203 3.06 -12.80 -2.57
N ARG A 204 3.17 -13.55 -1.47
CA ARG A 204 2.22 -14.65 -1.15
C ARG A 204 1.46 -14.43 0.16
N PHE A 205 2.18 -14.23 1.25
CA PHE A 205 1.60 -14.30 2.59
C PHE A 205 1.04 -12.95 3.07
N VAL A 206 1.86 -11.91 2.99
CA VAL A 206 1.50 -10.58 3.52
C VAL A 206 0.35 -9.92 2.75
N PRO A 207 0.26 -9.99 1.40
CA PRO A 207 -0.89 -9.48 0.69
C PRO A 207 -2.21 -10.13 1.10
N THR A 208 -2.22 -11.46 1.31
CA THR A 208 -3.40 -12.21 1.77
C THR A 208 -3.83 -11.74 3.15
N LEU A 209 -2.88 -11.56 4.07
CA LEU A 209 -3.15 -11.04 5.42
C LEU A 209 -3.75 -9.63 5.35
N PHE A 210 -3.17 -8.74 4.55
CA PHE A 210 -3.65 -7.36 4.46
C PHE A 210 -5.00 -7.25 3.75
N VAL A 211 -5.28 -8.06 2.73
CA VAL A 211 -6.63 -8.14 2.15
C VAL A 211 -7.64 -8.53 3.23
N GLY A 212 -7.36 -9.60 3.99
CA GLY A 212 -8.24 -10.05 5.06
C GLY A 212 -8.47 -8.98 6.12
N LEU A 213 -7.41 -8.39 6.66
CA LEU A 213 -7.52 -7.37 7.72
C LEU A 213 -8.20 -6.09 7.23
N SER A 214 -7.94 -5.66 5.99
CA SER A 214 -8.59 -4.47 5.44
C SER A 214 -10.07 -4.69 5.20
N MET A 215 -10.45 -5.86 4.66
CA MET A 215 -11.87 -6.22 4.51
C MET A 215 -12.60 -6.28 5.86
N LEU A 216 -11.98 -6.90 6.86
CA LEU A 216 -12.52 -6.98 8.21
C LEU A 216 -12.65 -5.59 8.85
N SER A 217 -11.65 -4.71 8.68
CA SER A 217 -11.69 -3.33 9.21
C SER A 217 -12.81 -2.52 8.56
N VAL A 218 -12.94 -2.59 7.22
CA VAL A 218 -14.04 -1.95 6.48
C VAL A 218 -15.40 -2.51 6.96
N PHE A 219 -15.51 -3.83 7.12
CA PHE A 219 -16.74 -4.47 7.58
C PHE A 219 -17.13 -4.02 9.00
N CYS A 220 -16.20 -4.09 9.96
CA CYS A 220 -16.46 -3.72 11.35
C CYS A 220 -16.90 -2.27 11.47
N PHE A 221 -16.19 -1.35 10.80
CA PHE A 221 -16.58 0.05 10.75
C PHE A 221 -17.96 0.24 10.11
N SER A 222 -18.18 -0.33 8.91
CA SER A 222 -19.43 -0.17 8.17
C SER A 222 -20.62 -0.80 8.90
N ARG A 223 -20.42 -1.93 9.61
CA ARG A 223 -21.44 -2.58 10.43
C ARG A 223 -21.86 -1.68 11.60
N ASN A 224 -20.88 -1.04 12.24
CA ASN A 224 -21.15 -0.11 13.33
C ASN A 224 -21.85 1.16 12.82
N TRP A 225 -21.48 1.63 11.63
CA TRP A 225 -22.09 2.80 10.97
C TRP A 225 -23.51 2.54 10.51
N LEU A 226 -23.73 1.50 9.70
CA LEU A 226 -25.00 1.17 9.06
C LEU A 226 -25.96 0.38 9.97
N ARG A 227 -25.50 -0.08 11.13
CA ARG A 227 -26.26 -0.95 12.05
C ARG A 227 -26.78 -2.21 11.36
N SER A 228 -26.08 -2.71 10.35
CA SER A 228 -26.46 -3.87 9.54
C SER A 228 -25.25 -4.58 9.01
N GLY A 229 -25.09 -5.85 9.34
CA GLY A 229 -24.00 -6.68 8.81
C GLY A 229 -24.16 -6.94 7.31
N TYR A 230 -25.40 -7.05 6.81
CA TYR A 230 -25.64 -7.28 5.40
C TYR A 230 -25.19 -6.10 4.54
N PHE A 231 -25.61 -4.88 4.88
CA PHE A 231 -25.17 -3.68 4.16
C PHE A 231 -23.67 -3.41 4.34
N ALA A 232 -23.09 -3.76 5.49
CA ALA A 232 -21.63 -3.70 5.68
C ALA A 232 -20.87 -4.64 4.71
N ALA A 233 -21.37 -5.86 4.49
CA ALA A 233 -20.78 -6.78 3.52
C ALA A 233 -20.87 -6.23 2.07
N ILE A 234 -21.95 -5.53 1.74
CA ILE A 234 -22.07 -4.82 0.44
C ILE A 234 -21.03 -3.70 0.35
N VAL A 235 -20.79 -2.93 1.41
CA VAL A 235 -19.71 -1.91 1.42
C VAL A 235 -18.38 -2.57 1.12
N VAL A 236 -18.04 -3.68 1.80
CA VAL A 236 -16.79 -4.40 1.56
C VAL A 236 -16.69 -4.83 0.11
N PHE A 237 -17.73 -5.43 -0.44
CA PHE A 237 -17.74 -5.84 -1.85
C PHE A 237 -17.48 -4.66 -2.79
N LEU A 238 -18.16 -3.54 -2.60
CA LEU A 238 -18.04 -2.36 -3.46
C LEU A 238 -16.70 -1.64 -3.29
N VAL A 239 -16.13 -1.60 -2.07
CA VAL A 239 -14.80 -1.04 -1.83
C VAL A 239 -13.72 -1.83 -2.57
N PHE A 240 -13.82 -3.15 -2.60
CA PHE A 240 -12.79 -4.01 -3.19
C PHE A 240 -12.98 -4.31 -4.67
N PHE A 241 -14.21 -4.27 -5.17
CA PHE A 241 -14.52 -4.65 -6.56
C PHE A 241 -15.27 -3.58 -7.34
N GLY A 242 -15.77 -2.53 -6.70
CA GLY A 242 -16.49 -1.46 -7.38
C GLY A 242 -15.55 -0.50 -8.10
N ALA A 243 -15.63 -0.46 -9.44
CA ALA A 243 -14.83 0.41 -10.30
C ALA A 243 -15.59 1.67 -10.73
N ASP A 244 -14.92 2.47 -11.54
CA ASP A 244 -15.38 3.66 -12.22
C ASP A 244 -16.16 3.32 -13.51
N PHE A 245 -16.59 4.34 -14.28
CA PHE A 245 -17.28 4.16 -15.55
C PHE A 245 -16.35 4.13 -16.77
N SER A 246 -15.07 3.85 -16.61
CA SER A 246 -14.10 3.74 -17.71
C SER A 246 -14.46 2.64 -18.73
N PHE A 247 -15.32 1.69 -18.35
CA PHE A 247 -15.80 0.65 -19.24
C PHE A 247 -16.69 1.24 -20.37
N ILE A 248 -17.37 2.37 -20.14
CA ILE A 248 -18.23 2.99 -21.17
C ILE A 248 -17.40 3.43 -22.37
N PRO A 249 -16.41 4.36 -22.21
CA PRO A 249 -15.54 4.70 -23.33
C PRO A 249 -14.67 3.53 -23.79
N GLY A 250 -14.26 2.64 -22.89
CA GLY A 250 -13.49 1.44 -23.24
C GLY A 250 -14.20 0.54 -24.25
N LEU A 251 -15.49 0.30 -24.05
CA LEU A 251 -16.32 -0.47 -24.99
C LEU A 251 -16.63 0.31 -26.26
N LEU A 252 -17.00 1.58 -26.14
CA LEU A 252 -17.35 2.41 -27.30
C LEU A 252 -16.18 2.62 -28.27
N LEU A 253 -14.95 2.74 -27.72
CA LEU A 253 -13.74 2.96 -28.52
C LEU A 253 -12.99 1.66 -28.83
N ASN A 254 -13.55 0.50 -28.46
CA ASN A 254 -12.95 -0.83 -28.64
C ASN A 254 -11.49 -0.91 -28.12
N GLU A 255 -11.27 -0.35 -26.93
CA GLU A 255 -9.95 -0.26 -26.33
C GLU A 255 -9.54 -1.59 -25.70
N LYS A 256 -8.33 -2.03 -25.99
CA LYS A 256 -7.78 -3.32 -25.48
C LYS A 256 -6.99 -3.18 -24.17
N GLY A 257 -6.52 -1.96 -23.86
CA GLY A 257 -5.71 -1.70 -22.65
C GLY A 257 -6.55 -1.61 -21.38
N ASP A 258 -5.90 -1.28 -20.25
CA ASP A 258 -6.56 -1.07 -18.97
C ASP A 258 -7.37 0.22 -18.97
N TRP A 259 -8.69 0.11 -18.95
CA TRP A 259 -9.61 1.22 -19.11
C TRP A 259 -9.53 2.22 -17.95
N SER A 260 -9.44 1.75 -16.72
CA SER A 260 -9.40 2.61 -15.53
C SER A 260 -8.15 3.50 -15.50
N LEU A 261 -7.00 2.95 -15.92
CA LEU A 261 -5.76 3.73 -16.02
C LEU A 261 -5.79 4.74 -17.18
N ARG A 262 -6.52 4.41 -18.26
CA ARG A 262 -6.47 5.20 -19.50
C ARG A 262 -7.36 6.43 -19.49
N TYR A 263 -8.61 6.31 -19.04
CA TYR A 263 -9.59 7.37 -19.25
C TYR A 263 -9.71 8.36 -18.11
N PHE A 264 -9.81 7.86 -16.88
CA PHE A 264 -10.13 8.72 -15.74
C PHE A 264 -9.02 8.80 -14.69
N SER A 265 -7.99 7.97 -14.83
CA SER A 265 -6.80 7.99 -13.94
C SER A 265 -7.11 7.75 -12.46
N ALA A 266 -8.23 7.13 -12.15
CA ALA A 266 -8.69 6.85 -10.80
C ALA A 266 -8.92 5.33 -10.59
N PRO A 267 -7.86 4.50 -10.71
CA PRO A 267 -7.99 3.05 -10.71
C PRO A 267 -8.07 2.49 -9.28
N ALA A 268 -9.22 2.69 -8.59
CA ALA A 268 -9.39 2.27 -7.19
C ALA A 268 -9.12 0.77 -6.98
N VAL A 269 -9.69 -0.09 -7.81
CA VAL A 269 -9.51 -1.55 -7.71
C VAL A 269 -8.08 -1.95 -8.05
N VAL A 270 -7.51 -1.34 -9.11
CA VAL A 270 -6.13 -1.58 -9.53
C VAL A 270 -5.17 -1.33 -8.37
N THR A 271 -5.31 -0.20 -7.67
CA THR A 271 -4.42 0.18 -6.58
C THR A 271 -4.52 -0.73 -5.36
N LEU A 272 -5.67 -1.37 -5.12
CA LEU A 272 -5.82 -2.33 -4.03
C LEU A 272 -5.12 -3.67 -4.32
N PHE A 273 -5.22 -4.14 -5.57
CA PHE A 273 -4.66 -5.42 -5.97
C PHE A 273 -3.29 -5.33 -6.65
N TYR A 274 -2.76 -4.14 -6.82
CA TYR A 274 -1.38 -3.89 -7.20
C TYR A 274 -0.56 -3.70 -5.93
N LEU A 275 0.50 -4.46 -5.69
CA LEU A 275 1.27 -4.44 -4.44
C LEU A 275 1.61 -3.00 -4.00
N ASN A 276 0.65 -2.34 -3.38
CA ASN A 276 0.71 -0.95 -2.98
C ASN A 276 0.32 -0.82 -1.50
N PRO A 277 1.01 -0.02 -0.68
CA PRO A 277 0.66 0.22 0.71
C PRO A 277 -0.74 0.81 0.96
N ILE A 278 -1.52 1.11 -0.08
CA ILE A 278 -2.94 1.51 0.06
C ILE A 278 -3.74 0.42 0.77
N LEU A 279 -3.50 -0.84 0.45
CA LEU A 279 -4.23 -1.96 1.04
C LEU A 279 -4.10 -2.02 2.57
N PRO A 280 -2.89 -2.12 3.17
CA PRO A 280 -2.75 -2.04 4.62
C PRO A 280 -3.17 -0.67 5.18
N GLY A 281 -2.95 0.42 4.44
CA GLY A 281 -3.41 1.75 4.81
C GLY A 281 -4.93 1.82 5.00
N LEU A 282 -5.70 1.19 4.11
CA LEU A 282 -7.15 1.08 4.21
C LEU A 282 -7.56 0.35 5.51
N GLY A 283 -6.89 -0.75 5.84
CA GLY A 283 -7.12 -1.49 7.08
C GLY A 283 -6.89 -0.64 8.33
N VAL A 284 -5.78 0.09 8.37
CA VAL A 284 -5.43 0.98 9.49
C VAL A 284 -6.40 2.17 9.57
N LEU A 285 -6.75 2.80 8.42
CA LEU A 285 -7.71 3.91 8.37
C LEU A 285 -9.06 3.49 8.95
N PHE A 286 -9.64 2.39 8.46
CA PHE A 286 -10.98 1.97 8.91
C PHE A 286 -10.99 1.45 10.34
N ALA A 287 -9.92 0.82 10.83
CA ALA A 287 -9.76 0.49 12.24
C ALA A 287 -9.68 1.75 13.12
N GLY A 288 -8.96 2.79 12.67
CA GLY A 288 -8.90 4.09 13.33
C GLY A 288 -10.25 4.79 13.35
N LEU A 289 -10.98 4.78 12.24
CA LEU A 289 -12.35 5.33 12.15
C LEU A 289 -13.34 4.57 13.05
N PHE A 290 -13.19 3.25 13.16
CA PHE A 290 -13.97 2.45 14.12
C PHE A 290 -13.71 2.90 15.57
N CYS A 291 -12.43 3.07 15.96
CA CYS A 291 -12.08 3.57 17.28
C CYS A 291 -12.60 5.00 17.51
N LEU A 292 -12.56 5.86 16.50
CA LEU A 292 -13.10 7.22 16.55
C LEU A 292 -14.61 7.21 16.74
N ASP A 293 -15.35 6.34 16.06
CA ASP A 293 -16.79 6.19 16.27
C ASP A 293 -17.11 5.73 17.70
N CYS A 294 -16.36 4.76 18.22
CA CYS A 294 -16.47 4.34 19.61
C CYS A 294 -16.15 5.49 20.59
N TYR A 295 -15.13 6.32 20.30
CA TYR A 295 -14.81 7.49 21.10
C TYR A 295 -15.95 8.50 21.13
N ILE A 296 -16.50 8.85 20.00
CA ILE A 296 -17.59 9.82 19.88
C ILE A 296 -18.82 9.37 20.69
N ARG A 297 -19.11 8.05 20.69
CA ARG A 297 -20.27 7.49 21.42
C ARG A 297 -20.03 7.34 22.92
N GLU A 298 -18.86 6.85 23.31
CA GLU A 298 -18.56 6.49 24.70
C GLU A 298 -17.79 7.57 25.45
N ARG A 299 -17.21 8.54 24.74
CA ARG A 299 -16.33 9.60 25.29
C ARG A 299 -15.15 9.08 26.09
N SER A 300 -14.70 7.85 25.79
CA SER A 300 -13.64 7.18 26.50
C SER A 300 -12.25 7.56 25.98
N ARG A 301 -11.35 7.98 26.88
CA ARG A 301 -9.95 8.32 26.55
C ARG A 301 -9.19 7.16 25.89
N ALA A 302 -9.55 5.91 26.23
CA ALA A 302 -8.92 4.74 25.62
C ALA A 302 -9.21 4.66 24.11
N TRP A 303 -10.45 4.90 23.70
CA TRP A 303 -10.81 4.94 22.28
C TRP A 303 -10.15 6.10 21.55
N LEU A 304 -10.04 7.27 22.19
CA LEU A 304 -9.31 8.42 21.67
C LEU A 304 -7.83 8.07 21.41
N PHE A 305 -7.19 7.41 22.40
CA PHE A 305 -5.81 6.97 22.28
C PHE A 305 -5.62 5.96 21.14
N LEU A 306 -6.51 4.95 21.03
CA LEU A 306 -6.42 3.95 19.97
C LEU A 306 -6.63 4.55 18.56
N ALA A 307 -7.58 5.45 18.41
CA ALA A 307 -7.81 6.16 17.15
C ALA A 307 -6.57 6.99 16.77
N ALA A 308 -6.03 7.79 17.70
CA ALA A 308 -4.83 8.59 17.46
C ALA A 308 -3.61 7.72 17.11
N LEU A 309 -3.39 6.60 17.82
CA LEU A 309 -2.31 5.66 17.54
C LEU A 309 -2.37 5.12 16.11
N LEU A 310 -3.57 4.70 15.68
CA LEU A 310 -3.78 4.17 14.32
C LEU A 310 -3.60 5.25 13.25
N PHE A 311 -4.09 6.47 13.49
CA PHE A 311 -3.92 7.59 12.56
C PHE A 311 -2.46 8.05 12.45
N VAL A 312 -1.69 8.00 13.53
CA VAL A 312 -0.24 8.23 13.50
C VAL A 312 0.48 7.11 12.74
N ALA A 313 0.14 5.84 13.00
CA ALA A 313 0.73 4.71 12.29
C ALA A 313 0.48 4.77 10.77
N LEU A 314 -0.65 5.34 10.35
CA LEU A 314 -0.99 5.49 8.93
C LEU A 314 0.05 6.33 8.16
N ILE A 315 0.79 7.22 8.81
CA ILE A 315 1.84 8.04 8.20
C ILE A 315 2.93 7.14 7.59
N GLU A 316 3.40 6.13 8.32
CA GLU A 316 4.41 5.19 7.83
C GLU A 316 3.84 4.08 6.94
N VAL A 317 2.55 3.78 7.06
CA VAL A 317 1.91 2.78 6.22
C VAL A 317 1.55 3.36 4.84
N LYS A 318 0.90 4.55 4.81
CA LYS A 318 0.53 5.23 3.56
C LYS A 318 0.45 6.75 3.78
N MET A 319 1.55 7.43 3.59
CA MET A 319 1.71 8.85 3.87
C MET A 319 0.66 9.74 3.20
N LEU A 320 0.30 9.48 1.93
CA LEU A 320 -0.72 10.28 1.22
C LEU A 320 -2.10 10.14 1.86
N MET A 321 -2.46 8.94 2.31
CA MET A 321 -3.73 8.69 3.00
C MET A 321 -3.76 9.38 4.38
N ALA A 322 -2.65 9.33 5.09
CA ALA A 322 -2.49 10.06 6.34
C ALA A 322 -2.58 11.57 6.12
N GLY A 323 -1.94 12.11 5.09
CA GLY A 323 -1.99 13.52 4.72
C GLY A 323 -3.43 13.98 4.45
N GLN A 324 -4.19 13.25 3.63
CA GLN A 324 -5.61 13.53 3.38
C GLN A 324 -6.44 13.50 4.65
N LEU A 325 -6.23 12.49 5.51
CA LEU A 325 -6.93 12.37 6.79
C LEU A 325 -6.59 13.55 7.73
N MET A 326 -5.31 13.92 7.83
CA MET A 326 -4.87 15.02 8.70
C MET A 326 -5.43 16.37 8.23
N CYS A 327 -5.42 16.65 6.92
CA CYS A 327 -6.05 17.82 6.33
C CYS A 327 -7.57 17.85 6.65
N SER A 328 -8.22 16.69 6.49
CA SER A 328 -9.66 16.55 6.75
C SER A 328 -10.00 16.71 8.25
N LEU A 329 -9.17 16.15 9.13
CA LEU A 329 -9.31 16.31 10.58
C LEU A 329 -9.10 17.77 11.00
N ALA A 330 -8.07 18.44 10.47
CA ALA A 330 -7.80 19.84 10.81
C ALA A 330 -8.93 20.75 10.35
N LEU A 331 -9.33 20.65 9.08
CA LEU A 331 -10.44 21.43 8.53
C LEU A 331 -11.76 21.09 9.23
N GLY A 332 -12.06 19.80 9.36
CA GLY A 332 -13.28 19.32 9.99
C GLY A 332 -13.37 19.71 11.45
N ALA A 333 -12.27 19.64 12.20
CA ALA A 333 -12.23 20.02 13.62
C ALA A 333 -12.51 21.51 13.81
N VAL A 334 -11.89 22.38 13.01
CA VAL A 334 -12.11 23.83 13.09
C VAL A 334 -13.54 24.20 12.74
N VAL A 335 -14.03 23.72 11.59
CA VAL A 335 -15.39 24.05 11.13
C VAL A 335 -16.45 23.51 12.09
N TYR A 336 -16.29 22.24 12.55
CA TYR A 336 -17.25 21.63 13.46
C TYR A 336 -17.28 22.32 14.84
N LEU A 337 -16.11 22.71 15.36
CA LEU A 337 -16.01 23.48 16.60
C LEU A 337 -16.70 24.86 16.48
N MET A 338 -16.52 25.53 15.32
CA MET A 338 -17.16 26.84 15.08
C MET A 338 -18.70 26.75 15.00
N ILE A 339 -19.23 25.65 14.45
CA ILE A 339 -20.67 25.47 14.26
C ILE A 339 -21.35 24.99 15.54
N PHE A 340 -20.74 24.04 16.27
CA PHE A 340 -21.40 23.34 17.37
C PHE A 340 -20.78 23.58 18.75
N SER A 341 -19.62 24.27 18.81
CA SER A 341 -18.82 24.41 20.05
C SER A 341 -18.39 23.05 20.64
N GLU A 342 -18.43 21.96 19.84
CA GLU A 342 -18.03 20.63 20.26
C GLU A 342 -16.57 20.34 19.87
N ALA A 343 -15.78 19.91 20.84
CA ALA A 343 -14.33 19.76 20.71
C ALA A 343 -13.86 18.34 20.37
N ASP A 344 -14.74 17.40 20.01
CA ASP A 344 -14.32 16.00 19.86
C ASP A 344 -13.40 15.77 18.65
N LEU A 345 -13.73 16.33 17.49
CA LEU A 345 -12.85 16.30 16.35
C LEU A 345 -11.55 17.06 16.61
N PHE A 346 -11.62 18.14 17.39
CA PHE A 346 -10.44 18.91 17.80
C PHE A 346 -9.53 18.11 18.73
N LYS A 347 -10.09 17.37 19.68
CA LYS A 347 -9.33 16.50 20.59
C LYS A 347 -8.61 15.40 19.82
N ILE A 348 -9.28 14.69 18.88
CA ILE A 348 -8.63 13.66 18.08
C ILE A 348 -7.58 14.25 17.14
N ALA A 349 -7.85 15.38 16.51
CA ALA A 349 -6.87 16.08 15.67
C ALA A 349 -5.64 16.48 16.49
N GLY A 350 -5.83 17.06 17.67
CA GLY A 350 -4.75 17.43 18.58
C GLY A 350 -3.94 16.23 19.08
N CYS A 351 -4.60 15.17 19.54
CA CYS A 351 -3.90 13.94 19.98
C CYS A 351 -3.11 13.30 18.83
N THR A 352 -3.69 13.26 17.62
CA THR A 352 -3.01 12.71 16.45
C THR A 352 -1.84 13.58 16.04
N ALA A 353 -2.00 14.91 16.01
CA ALA A 353 -0.94 15.85 15.70
C ALA A 353 0.24 15.74 16.69
N ILE A 354 -0.05 15.73 17.99
CA ILE A 354 0.98 15.56 19.04
C ILE A 354 1.69 14.22 18.87
N GLY A 355 0.96 13.12 18.66
CA GLY A 355 1.54 11.80 18.43
C GLY A 355 2.36 11.70 17.14
N ALA A 356 2.03 12.52 16.12
CA ALA A 356 2.73 12.56 14.86
C ALA A 356 4.05 13.37 14.92
N ILE A 357 4.23 14.27 15.89
CA ILE A 357 5.41 15.16 15.97
C ILE A 357 6.73 14.37 15.88
N PRO A 358 7.00 13.32 16.68
CA PRO A 358 8.25 12.59 16.60
C PRO A 358 8.49 11.97 15.22
N LEU A 359 7.43 11.43 14.62
CA LEU A 359 7.49 10.79 13.31
C LEU A 359 7.70 11.82 12.19
N VAL A 360 7.01 12.96 12.23
CA VAL A 360 7.19 14.06 11.27
C VAL A 360 8.60 14.64 11.39
N CYS A 361 9.09 14.89 12.60
CA CYS A 361 10.47 15.33 12.82
C CYS A 361 11.47 14.32 12.25
N TRP A 362 11.24 13.02 12.48
CA TRP A 362 12.06 11.95 11.93
C TRP A 362 12.06 11.96 10.39
N VAL A 363 10.89 12.06 9.76
CA VAL A 363 10.76 12.14 8.29
C VAL A 363 11.46 13.37 7.74
N LEU A 364 11.32 14.54 8.37
CA LEU A 364 11.99 15.77 7.95
C LEU A 364 13.51 15.67 8.09
N LEU A 365 14.02 15.07 9.16
CA LEU A 365 15.45 14.84 9.35
C LEU A 365 16.02 13.89 8.31
N LYS A 366 15.29 12.83 7.99
CA LYS A 366 15.64 11.82 6.99
C LYS A 366 15.66 12.37 5.58
N ASN A 367 14.70 13.26 5.23
CA ASN A 367 14.51 13.77 3.87
C ASN A 367 15.41 14.97 3.53
N ARG A 368 16.36 15.33 4.36
CA ARG A 368 17.30 16.46 4.06
C ARG A 368 18.08 16.28 2.76
N SER A 369 18.32 15.03 2.34
CA SER A 369 19.01 14.67 1.09
C SER A 369 18.10 13.98 0.06
N GLY A 370 16.80 13.87 0.33
CA GLY A 370 15.86 13.14 -0.53
C GLY A 370 15.35 13.96 -1.71
N GLY A 371 14.74 13.25 -2.65
CA GLY A 371 14.08 13.87 -3.80
C GLY A 371 12.99 14.85 -3.36
N GLN A 372 13.02 16.05 -3.93
CA GLN A 372 11.99 17.03 -3.66
C GLN A 372 10.75 16.71 -4.50
N ILE A 373 9.62 16.49 -3.84
CA ILE A 373 8.32 16.49 -4.51
C ILE A 373 7.88 17.95 -4.64
N VAL A 374 7.80 18.43 -5.87
CA VAL A 374 7.28 19.76 -6.18
C VAL A 374 5.77 19.67 -6.28
N THR A 375 5.10 20.40 -5.40
CA THR A 375 3.64 20.59 -5.49
C THR A 375 3.39 21.80 -6.40
N LYS A 376 2.64 21.59 -7.46
CA LYS A 376 2.21 22.65 -8.36
C LYS A 376 0.70 22.79 -8.28
N PHE A 377 0.24 24.03 -8.35
CA PHE A 377 -1.15 24.32 -8.55
C PHE A 377 -1.44 24.24 -10.06
N GLU A 378 -2.00 23.12 -10.48
CA GLU A 378 -2.35 22.83 -11.87
C GLU A 378 -3.82 22.39 -11.93
N PRO A 379 -4.75 23.35 -11.78
CA PRO A 379 -6.17 23.03 -11.74
C PRO A 379 -6.59 22.38 -13.07
N TRP A 380 -7.40 21.34 -12.93
CA TRP A 380 -8.04 20.66 -14.04
C TRP A 380 -7.14 19.84 -14.96
N LEU A 381 -5.87 19.58 -14.59
CA LEU A 381 -4.93 18.81 -15.41
C LEU A 381 -5.52 17.46 -15.84
N TYR A 382 -6.07 16.70 -14.90
CA TYR A 382 -6.65 15.39 -15.17
C TYR A 382 -7.94 15.45 -15.98
N VAL A 383 -8.76 16.48 -15.75
CA VAL A 383 -9.99 16.71 -16.53
C VAL A 383 -9.63 16.96 -17.98
N SER A 384 -8.66 17.84 -18.23
CA SER A 384 -8.20 18.16 -19.58
C SER A 384 -7.62 16.93 -20.28
N HIS A 385 -6.80 16.14 -19.56
CA HIS A 385 -6.24 14.91 -20.10
C HIS A 385 -7.32 13.87 -20.46
N ALA A 386 -8.29 13.66 -19.56
CA ALA A 386 -9.40 12.75 -19.81
C ALA A 386 -10.22 13.19 -21.04
N MET A 387 -10.53 14.48 -21.17
CA MET A 387 -11.26 15.01 -22.33
C MET A 387 -10.48 14.84 -23.63
N GLN A 388 -9.16 15.04 -23.62
CA GLN A 388 -8.31 14.77 -24.77
C GLN A 388 -8.31 13.28 -25.14
N THR A 389 -8.19 12.40 -24.16
CA THR A 389 -8.21 10.95 -24.37
C THR A 389 -9.55 10.45 -24.92
N LEU A 390 -10.65 11.11 -24.53
CA LEU A 390 -12.00 10.85 -25.05
C LEU A 390 -12.25 11.46 -26.43
N GLY A 391 -11.30 12.21 -27.01
CA GLY A 391 -11.47 12.94 -28.26
C GLY A 391 -12.36 14.19 -28.17
N LEU A 392 -12.66 14.64 -26.96
CA LEU A 392 -13.56 15.78 -26.68
C LEU A 392 -12.79 17.09 -26.41
N GLY A 393 -11.45 17.08 -26.37
CA GLY A 393 -10.63 18.21 -25.95
C GLY A 393 -10.88 19.50 -26.74
N ASN A 394 -11.05 19.41 -28.06
CA ASN A 394 -11.27 20.57 -28.92
C ASN A 394 -12.66 21.17 -28.75
N TRP A 395 -13.67 20.37 -28.41
CA TRP A 395 -15.06 20.78 -28.24
C TRP A 395 -15.32 21.46 -26.88
N LEU A 396 -14.49 21.17 -25.88
CA LEU A 396 -14.69 21.59 -24.50
C LEU A 396 -13.61 22.56 -24.02
N SER A 397 -13.00 23.33 -24.93
CA SER A 397 -11.93 24.28 -24.62
C SER A 397 -12.40 25.59 -23.96
N GLY A 398 -13.70 25.95 -24.10
CA GLY A 398 -14.24 27.14 -23.47
C GLY A 398 -14.49 26.99 -21.97
N PRO A 399 -14.28 28.04 -21.15
CA PRO A 399 -14.43 27.93 -19.66
C PRO A 399 -15.83 27.44 -19.24
N LEU A 400 -16.88 27.87 -19.88
CA LEU A 400 -18.27 27.46 -19.60
C LEU A 400 -18.49 25.99 -19.96
N ALA A 401 -18.08 25.57 -21.17
CA ALA A 401 -18.19 24.19 -21.62
C ALA A 401 -17.37 23.27 -20.73
N PHE A 402 -16.20 23.72 -20.31
CA PHE A 402 -15.37 22.98 -19.36
C PHE A 402 -16.07 22.78 -18.00
N ALA A 403 -16.58 23.85 -17.38
CA ALA A 403 -17.20 23.78 -16.06
C ALA A 403 -18.53 23.00 -16.07
N VAL A 404 -19.35 23.16 -17.12
CA VAL A 404 -20.71 22.60 -17.18
C VAL A 404 -20.72 21.19 -17.79
N VAL A 405 -19.76 20.84 -18.63
CA VAL A 405 -19.77 19.56 -19.35
C VAL A 405 -18.54 18.72 -19.01
N ALA A 406 -17.31 19.22 -19.20
CA ALA A 406 -16.09 18.44 -19.03
C ALA A 406 -15.91 17.96 -17.58
N LEU A 407 -16.04 18.87 -16.61
CA LEU A 407 -15.88 18.54 -15.20
C LEU A 407 -16.94 17.53 -14.69
N PRO A 408 -18.24 17.68 -14.96
CA PRO A 408 -19.24 16.66 -14.64
C PRO A 408 -18.97 15.30 -15.30
N ILE A 409 -18.60 15.25 -16.60
CA ILE A 409 -18.25 14.00 -17.28
C ILE A 409 -17.09 13.32 -16.57
N TYR A 410 -16.03 14.06 -16.25
CA TYR A 410 -14.88 13.53 -15.54
C TYR A 410 -15.25 13.00 -14.15
N LEU A 411 -15.98 13.80 -13.35
CA LEU A 411 -16.38 13.38 -12.00
C LEU A 411 -17.31 12.17 -12.01
N VAL A 412 -18.30 12.15 -12.92
CA VAL A 412 -19.19 11.00 -13.08
C VAL A 412 -18.42 9.77 -13.58
N GLY A 413 -17.48 9.97 -14.49
CA GLY A 413 -16.60 8.92 -14.98
C GLY A 413 -15.76 8.29 -13.89
N CYS A 414 -15.02 9.09 -13.10
CA CYS A 414 -14.18 8.63 -12.00
C CYS A 414 -15.00 8.01 -10.87
N LEU A 415 -16.02 8.73 -10.41
CA LEU A 415 -16.81 8.28 -9.27
C LEU A 415 -17.69 7.07 -9.62
N GLY A 416 -18.04 6.89 -10.88
CA GLY A 416 -18.94 5.82 -11.29
C GLY A 416 -20.24 5.88 -10.47
N LEU A 417 -20.68 4.76 -9.92
CA LEU A 417 -21.88 4.70 -9.08
C LEU A 417 -21.76 5.43 -7.73
N ARG A 418 -20.56 5.85 -7.34
CA ARG A 418 -20.36 6.63 -6.11
C ARG A 418 -21.03 7.99 -6.17
N VAL A 419 -21.39 8.47 -7.38
CA VAL A 419 -22.22 9.66 -7.59
C VAL A 419 -23.57 9.57 -6.82
N ILE A 420 -24.13 8.39 -6.63
CA ILE A 420 -25.36 8.17 -5.86
C ILE A 420 -25.17 8.61 -4.39
N GLY A 421 -23.96 8.51 -3.84
CA GLY A 421 -23.63 8.96 -2.50
C GLY A 421 -23.42 10.46 -2.35
N VAL A 422 -23.23 11.21 -3.45
CA VAL A 422 -22.91 12.65 -3.42
C VAL A 422 -23.96 13.47 -2.64
N PRO A 423 -25.27 13.29 -2.83
CA PRO A 423 -26.27 14.02 -2.02
C PRO A 423 -26.13 13.78 -0.51
N ALA A 424 -25.77 12.54 -0.10
CA ALA A 424 -25.57 12.21 1.31
C ALA A 424 -24.28 12.84 1.86
N ILE A 425 -23.21 12.89 1.03
CA ILE A 425 -21.95 13.58 1.38
C ILE A 425 -22.19 15.08 1.52
N LEU A 426 -22.87 15.71 0.59
CA LEU A 426 -23.19 17.15 0.64
C LEU A 426 -24.10 17.45 1.84
N THR A 427 -25.07 16.59 2.13
CA THR A 427 -25.93 16.73 3.31
C THR A 427 -25.10 16.63 4.61
N ALA A 428 -24.12 15.73 4.66
CA ALA A 428 -23.23 15.58 5.82
C ALA A 428 -22.42 16.86 6.08
N ILE A 429 -22.02 17.57 5.03
CA ILE A 429 -21.19 18.79 5.12
C ILE A 429 -22.06 20.04 5.36
N PHE A 430 -23.11 20.23 4.56
CA PHE A 430 -23.87 21.47 4.59
C PHE A 430 -25.04 21.51 5.59
N ARG A 431 -25.41 20.33 6.11
CA ARG A 431 -26.43 20.20 7.18
C ARG A 431 -25.89 19.28 8.29
N PRO A 432 -24.74 19.65 8.88
CA PRO A 432 -24.16 18.84 9.94
C PRO A 432 -25.10 18.82 11.15
N ARG A 433 -25.03 17.73 11.92
CA ARG A 433 -25.78 17.54 13.15
C ARG A 433 -24.82 17.41 14.32
N PRO A 434 -25.21 17.81 15.53
CA PRO A 434 -24.32 17.67 16.70
C PRO A 434 -23.82 16.24 16.92
N GLU A 435 -24.67 15.23 16.68
CA GLU A 435 -24.26 13.82 16.83
C GLU A 435 -23.55 13.28 15.59
N GLY A 436 -23.36 14.09 14.55
CA GLY A 436 -22.87 13.71 13.23
C GLY A 436 -21.40 14.02 12.98
N ALA A 437 -20.57 14.21 13.99
CA ALA A 437 -19.17 14.60 13.86
C ALA A 437 -18.36 13.70 12.92
N LEU A 438 -18.51 12.38 13.05
CA LEU A 438 -17.83 11.43 12.17
C LEU A 438 -18.36 11.48 10.73
N ARG A 439 -19.68 11.64 10.55
CA ARG A 439 -20.29 11.77 9.23
C ARG A 439 -19.81 13.03 8.51
N PHE A 440 -19.73 14.13 9.24
CA PHE A 440 -19.15 15.38 8.75
C PHE A 440 -17.69 15.19 8.34
N LEU A 441 -16.87 14.56 9.20
CA LEU A 441 -15.47 14.27 8.90
C LEU A 441 -15.29 13.42 7.63
N LEU A 442 -16.08 12.36 7.46
CA LEU A 442 -16.02 11.52 6.26
C LEU A 442 -16.43 12.28 4.99
N GLY A 443 -17.44 13.16 5.09
CA GLY A 443 -17.82 14.06 4.00
C GLY A 443 -16.67 14.99 3.61
N ILE A 444 -16.04 15.63 4.60
CA ILE A 444 -14.85 16.47 4.38
C ILE A 444 -13.69 15.65 3.80
N PHE A 445 -13.45 14.42 4.27
CA PHE A 445 -12.41 13.55 3.72
C PHE A 445 -12.60 13.28 2.22
N VAL A 446 -13.82 12.94 1.81
CA VAL A 446 -14.12 12.71 0.39
C VAL A 446 -13.89 13.97 -0.44
N VAL A 447 -14.42 15.12 0.00
CA VAL A 447 -14.29 16.38 -0.73
C VAL A 447 -12.84 16.87 -0.78
N THR A 448 -12.09 16.74 0.31
CA THR A 448 -10.66 17.13 0.37
C THR A 448 -9.85 16.37 -0.68
N GLY A 449 -10.03 15.05 -0.80
CA GLY A 449 -9.29 14.27 -1.79
C GLY A 449 -9.68 14.62 -3.23
N VAL A 450 -10.96 14.86 -3.50
CA VAL A 450 -11.43 15.34 -4.84
C VAL A 450 -10.81 16.69 -5.16
N VAL A 451 -10.83 17.64 -4.22
CA VAL A 451 -10.28 18.99 -4.42
C VAL A 451 -8.77 18.91 -4.67
N ILE A 452 -8.00 18.17 -3.86
CA ILE A 452 -6.56 18.01 -4.04
C ILE A 452 -6.28 17.40 -5.43
N ALA A 453 -6.99 16.34 -5.82
CA ALA A 453 -6.81 15.69 -7.11
C ALA A 453 -7.12 16.60 -8.30
N LEU A 454 -8.11 17.50 -8.17
CA LEU A 454 -8.49 18.42 -9.24
C LEU A 454 -7.62 19.67 -9.32
N THR A 455 -6.92 20.05 -8.26
CA THR A 455 -6.22 21.34 -8.20
C THR A 455 -4.70 21.25 -8.12
N CYS A 456 -4.18 20.13 -7.61
CA CYS A 456 -2.76 19.99 -7.36
C CYS A 456 -2.13 18.86 -8.18
N SER A 457 -0.93 19.08 -8.67
CA SER A 457 -0.05 18.05 -9.17
C SER A 457 1.16 17.90 -8.25
N PHE A 458 1.64 16.65 -8.09
CA PHE A 458 2.80 16.33 -7.28
C PHE A 458 3.82 15.62 -8.16
N THR A 459 4.91 16.29 -8.51
CA THR A 459 5.95 15.73 -9.37
C THR A 459 7.30 15.74 -8.65
N PRO A 460 8.13 14.70 -8.81
CA PRO A 460 9.52 14.79 -8.39
C PRO A 460 10.20 15.94 -9.09
N ALA A 461 11.05 16.69 -8.37
CA ALA A 461 11.71 17.87 -8.90
C ALA A 461 12.51 17.54 -10.17
N GLY A 462 12.24 18.30 -11.22
CA GLY A 462 12.92 18.15 -12.51
C GLY A 462 12.38 17.05 -13.42
N TRP A 463 11.27 16.38 -13.06
CA TRP A 463 10.59 15.44 -13.93
C TRP A 463 9.43 16.11 -14.66
N THR A 464 9.37 15.89 -15.97
CA THR A 464 8.23 16.28 -16.80
C THR A 464 7.38 15.04 -17.08
N PHE A 465 6.66 14.54 -16.08
CA PHE A 465 5.66 13.54 -16.34
C PHE A 465 4.36 14.21 -16.76
N LEU A 466 3.89 13.90 -17.96
CA LEU A 466 2.54 14.24 -18.44
C LEU A 466 1.43 13.59 -17.60
N TYR A 467 1.79 12.58 -16.80
CA TYR A 467 0.87 11.75 -16.04
C TYR A 467 1.45 11.40 -14.68
N ASN A 468 0.93 12.01 -13.63
CA ASN A 468 1.37 11.72 -12.27
C ASN A 468 0.26 11.04 -11.46
N PRO A 469 0.39 9.75 -11.12
CA PRO A 469 -0.62 9.04 -10.36
C PRO A 469 -0.73 9.49 -8.90
N ILE A 470 0.19 10.31 -8.39
CA ILE A 470 0.19 10.72 -6.97
C ILE A 470 -1.06 11.52 -6.63
N SER A 471 -1.43 12.50 -7.46
CA SER A 471 -2.61 13.33 -7.20
C SER A 471 -3.91 12.52 -7.32
N SER A 472 -4.00 11.61 -8.30
CA SER A 472 -5.18 10.74 -8.45
C SER A 472 -5.35 9.78 -7.26
N THR A 473 -4.28 9.48 -6.51
CA THR A 473 -4.35 8.65 -5.31
C THR A 473 -5.26 9.28 -4.24
N PHE A 474 -5.33 10.61 -4.14
CA PHE A 474 -6.25 11.30 -3.22
C PHE A 474 -7.71 11.09 -3.62
N LEU A 475 -8.01 11.11 -4.92
CA LEU A 475 -9.34 10.79 -5.42
C LEU A 475 -9.71 9.33 -5.13
N VAL A 476 -8.79 8.39 -5.43
CA VAL A 476 -8.96 6.96 -5.16
C VAL A 476 -9.26 6.70 -3.67
N GLN A 477 -8.57 7.37 -2.76
CA GLN A 477 -8.83 7.24 -1.32
C GLN A 477 -10.22 7.76 -0.93
N SER A 478 -10.66 8.84 -1.55
CA SER A 478 -12.03 9.37 -1.39
C SER A 478 -13.08 8.39 -1.89
N GLU A 479 -12.80 7.67 -2.97
CA GLU A 479 -13.70 6.68 -3.56
C GLU A 479 -14.00 5.52 -2.61
N TYR A 480 -13.01 5.06 -1.83
CA TYR A 480 -13.23 3.99 -0.84
C TYR A 480 -14.23 4.42 0.25
N VAL A 481 -14.12 5.65 0.72
CA VAL A 481 -15.03 6.19 1.73
C VAL A 481 -16.41 6.52 1.15
N ALA A 482 -16.47 6.98 -0.10
CA ALA A 482 -17.72 7.33 -0.77
C ALA A 482 -18.70 6.15 -0.88
N TRP A 483 -18.21 4.90 -0.99
CA TRP A 483 -19.06 3.71 -1.00
C TRP A 483 -19.94 3.55 0.24
N ILE A 484 -19.49 4.04 1.40
CA ILE A 484 -20.29 4.02 2.63
C ILE A 484 -21.56 4.85 2.45
N PHE A 485 -21.42 6.05 1.88
CA PHE A 485 -22.56 6.95 1.62
C PHE A 485 -23.51 6.39 0.55
N VAL A 486 -22.97 5.70 -0.47
CA VAL A 486 -23.81 5.01 -1.46
C VAL A 486 -24.69 3.94 -0.81
N VAL A 487 -24.07 3.09 0.01
CA VAL A 487 -24.80 1.99 0.66
C VAL A 487 -25.77 2.53 1.72
N GLU A 488 -25.44 3.63 2.39
CA GLU A 488 -26.36 4.33 3.29
C GLU A 488 -27.61 4.84 2.55
N VAL A 489 -27.44 5.43 1.36
CA VAL A 489 -28.56 5.84 0.50
C VAL A 489 -29.40 4.61 0.11
N PHE A 490 -28.76 3.56 -0.35
CA PHE A 490 -29.47 2.31 -0.70
C PHE A 490 -30.20 1.70 0.49
N GLN A 491 -29.59 1.66 1.67
CA GLN A 491 -30.23 1.15 2.88
C GLN A 491 -31.48 1.98 3.22
N THR A 492 -31.39 3.30 3.12
CA THR A 492 -32.51 4.21 3.39
C THR A 492 -33.68 3.95 2.44
N PHE A 493 -33.40 3.84 1.13
CA PHE A 493 -34.42 3.52 0.13
C PHE A 493 -35.01 2.12 0.30
N TYR A 494 -34.16 1.13 0.63
CA TYR A 494 -34.62 -0.23 0.88
C TYR A 494 -35.54 -0.32 2.11
N GLN A 495 -35.19 0.35 3.19
CA GLN A 495 -36.04 0.43 4.39
C GLN A 495 -37.34 1.16 4.13
N TRP A 496 -37.32 2.22 3.32
CA TRP A 496 -38.52 2.90 2.88
C TRP A 496 -39.40 1.98 2.02
N ALA A 497 -38.81 1.22 1.10
CA ALA A 497 -39.51 0.30 0.22
C ALA A 497 -40.15 -0.88 0.97
N ILE A 498 -39.47 -1.45 1.97
CA ILE A 498 -40.03 -2.51 2.83
C ILE A 498 -41.31 -2.02 3.53
N ARG A 499 -41.36 -0.78 4.00
CA ARG A 499 -42.54 -0.19 4.62
C ARG A 499 -43.71 -0.01 3.65
N ARG A 500 -43.44 -0.01 2.34
CA ARG A 500 -44.43 0.10 1.26
C ARG A 500 -44.89 -1.25 0.70
N GLY A 501 -44.20 -2.32 1.06
CA GLY A 501 -44.53 -3.70 0.69
C GLY A 501 -43.42 -4.45 -0.05
N ILE A 502 -43.66 -5.73 -0.36
CA ILE A 502 -42.64 -6.62 -0.92
C ILE A 502 -42.18 -6.20 -2.32
N TYR A 503 -43.09 -5.74 -3.18
CA TYR A 503 -42.74 -5.39 -4.56
C TYR A 503 -41.80 -4.18 -4.66
N PRO A 504 -42.01 -3.05 -3.92
CA PRO A 504 -41.03 -1.97 -3.88
C PRO A 504 -39.68 -2.44 -3.31
N ALA A 505 -39.66 -3.32 -2.30
CA ALA A 505 -38.44 -3.86 -1.74
C ALA A 505 -37.64 -4.71 -2.75
N LEU A 506 -38.33 -5.57 -3.52
CA LEU A 506 -37.71 -6.35 -4.61
C LEU A 506 -37.19 -5.43 -5.73
N ALA A 507 -37.95 -4.39 -6.10
CA ALA A 507 -37.49 -3.41 -7.10
C ALA A 507 -36.22 -2.70 -6.67
N ILE A 508 -36.15 -2.20 -5.44
CA ILE A 508 -34.93 -1.56 -4.91
C ILE A 508 -33.79 -2.56 -4.80
N GLY A 509 -34.05 -3.79 -4.33
CA GLY A 509 -33.07 -4.87 -4.32
C GLY A 509 -32.51 -5.16 -5.72
N GLY A 510 -33.37 -5.23 -6.72
CA GLY A 510 -33.00 -5.40 -8.13
C GLY A 510 -32.12 -4.24 -8.64
N ILE A 511 -32.47 -2.98 -8.32
CA ILE A 511 -31.67 -1.80 -8.66
C ILE A 511 -30.29 -1.89 -8.00
N MET A 512 -30.19 -2.31 -6.74
CA MET A 512 -28.92 -2.46 -6.05
C MET A 512 -28.02 -3.52 -6.70
N VAL A 513 -28.60 -4.66 -7.07
CA VAL A 513 -27.88 -5.75 -7.77
C VAL A 513 -27.41 -5.28 -9.14
N THR A 514 -28.25 -4.58 -9.90
CA THR A 514 -27.90 -4.02 -11.19
C THR A 514 -26.79 -2.97 -11.05
N ALA A 515 -26.89 -2.10 -10.06
CA ALA A 515 -25.87 -1.10 -9.77
C ALA A 515 -24.53 -1.76 -9.42
N ALA A 516 -24.54 -2.77 -8.52
CA ALA A 516 -23.35 -3.54 -8.21
C ALA A 516 -22.74 -4.19 -9.46
N GLY A 517 -23.59 -4.78 -10.33
CA GLY A 517 -23.17 -5.34 -11.62
C GLY A 517 -22.54 -4.31 -12.56
N LEU A 518 -23.09 -3.10 -12.66
CA LEU A 518 -22.52 -2.01 -13.45
C LEU A 518 -21.18 -1.47 -12.93
N SER A 519 -20.83 -1.73 -11.68
CA SER A 519 -19.53 -1.35 -11.12
C SER A 519 -18.43 -2.35 -11.41
N LEU A 520 -18.72 -3.54 -11.99
CA LEU A 520 -17.75 -4.61 -12.17
C LEU A 520 -17.00 -4.63 -13.51
N PRO A 521 -17.53 -4.12 -14.64
CA PRO A 521 -16.92 -4.36 -15.95
C PRO A 521 -15.47 -3.90 -16.04
N ALA A 522 -15.13 -2.71 -15.52
CA ALA A 522 -13.75 -2.23 -15.51
C ALA A 522 -12.85 -3.07 -14.59
N THR A 523 -13.38 -3.57 -13.47
CA THR A 523 -12.67 -4.49 -12.58
C THR A 523 -12.35 -5.82 -13.28
N VAL A 524 -13.33 -6.42 -13.92
CA VAL A 524 -13.15 -7.68 -14.67
C VAL A 524 -12.13 -7.51 -15.78
N GLN A 525 -12.24 -6.43 -16.54
CA GLN A 525 -11.31 -6.11 -17.63
C GLN A 525 -9.89 -5.90 -17.09
N HIS A 526 -9.74 -5.21 -15.97
CA HIS A 526 -8.45 -5.05 -15.31
C HIS A 526 -7.81 -6.40 -14.98
N PHE A 527 -8.55 -7.33 -14.35
CA PHE A 527 -8.00 -8.65 -14.03
C PHE A 527 -7.65 -9.45 -15.30
N VAL A 528 -8.45 -9.34 -16.38
CA VAL A 528 -8.16 -10.01 -17.65
C VAL A 528 -6.88 -9.47 -18.28
N VAL A 529 -6.70 -8.14 -18.29
CA VAL A 529 -5.49 -7.49 -18.84
C VAL A 529 -4.24 -7.87 -18.05
N TRP A 530 -4.33 -7.85 -16.72
CA TRP A 530 -3.18 -8.12 -15.86
C TRP A 530 -2.84 -9.61 -15.71
N ARG A 531 -3.77 -10.51 -16.10
CA ARG A 531 -3.46 -11.94 -16.18
C ARG A 531 -2.49 -12.26 -17.31
N ASP A 532 -2.64 -11.58 -18.45
CA ASP A 532 -1.83 -11.78 -19.64
C ASP A 532 -1.40 -10.41 -20.21
N PRO A 533 -0.47 -9.72 -19.52
CA PRO A 533 -0.08 -8.37 -19.89
C PRO A 533 0.60 -8.31 -21.26
N ASP A 534 1.29 -9.37 -21.70
CA ASP A 534 1.98 -9.41 -22.99
C ASP A 534 0.99 -9.34 -24.16
N ARG A 535 -0.18 -9.95 -24.01
CA ARG A 535 -1.26 -9.91 -25.00
C ARG A 535 -1.84 -8.49 -25.19
N PHE A 536 -1.94 -7.71 -24.12
CA PHE A 536 -2.61 -6.41 -24.14
C PHE A 536 -1.67 -5.23 -24.29
N PHE A 537 -0.44 -5.32 -23.77
CA PHE A 537 0.54 -4.24 -23.84
C PHE A 537 1.58 -4.40 -24.93
N GLY A 538 1.65 -5.58 -25.56
CA GLY A 538 2.62 -5.94 -26.60
C GLY A 538 4.01 -6.25 -26.04
N ALA A 539 4.69 -7.23 -26.65
CA ALA A 539 6.05 -7.56 -26.31
C ALA A 539 6.99 -6.37 -26.61
N GLY A 540 7.86 -6.02 -25.66
CA GLY A 540 8.90 -5.00 -25.86
C GLY A 540 8.59 -3.59 -25.36
N LYS A 541 7.50 -3.34 -24.63
CA LYS A 541 7.29 -2.03 -23.99
C LYS A 541 8.08 -1.89 -22.67
N PRO A 542 8.68 -0.69 -22.41
CA PRO A 542 9.73 -0.50 -21.38
C PRO A 542 9.28 -0.53 -19.93
N TRP A 543 8.08 -1.00 -19.62
CA TRP A 543 7.50 -0.91 -18.28
C TRP A 543 7.58 -2.19 -17.45
N GLY A 544 8.46 -3.15 -17.80
CA GLY A 544 8.73 -4.35 -16.98
C GLY A 544 7.49 -5.22 -16.69
N ARG A 545 6.55 -5.30 -17.63
CA ARG A 545 5.30 -6.05 -17.49
C ARG A 545 5.31 -7.41 -18.18
N GLN A 546 6.46 -7.80 -18.72
CA GLN A 546 6.62 -9.12 -19.36
C GLN A 546 6.88 -10.19 -18.31
N LEU A 547 6.28 -11.36 -18.52
CA LEU A 547 6.68 -12.54 -17.81
C LEU A 547 8.10 -12.92 -18.25
N LEU A 548 9.04 -12.86 -17.31
CA LEU A 548 10.41 -13.26 -17.53
C LEU A 548 10.64 -14.66 -16.94
N ALA A 549 11.62 -15.34 -17.48
CA ALA A 549 12.20 -16.54 -16.87
C ALA A 549 13.66 -16.24 -16.53
N TYR A 550 14.02 -16.29 -15.25
CA TYR A 550 15.43 -16.33 -14.87
C TYR A 550 15.94 -17.74 -15.12
N ASP A 551 16.92 -17.84 -15.97
CA ASP A 551 17.56 -19.11 -16.30
C ASP A 551 18.53 -19.59 -15.21
N LEU A 552 19.05 -20.78 -15.38
CA LEU A 552 19.98 -21.39 -14.42
C LEU A 552 21.25 -20.57 -14.26
N GLN A 553 21.71 -19.86 -15.30
CA GLN A 553 22.94 -19.08 -15.25
C GLN A 553 22.74 -17.82 -14.39
N THR A 554 21.63 -17.12 -14.61
CA THR A 554 21.21 -15.99 -13.75
C THR A 554 21.07 -16.42 -12.30
N LEU A 555 20.36 -17.53 -12.05
CA LEU A 555 20.12 -18.03 -10.71
C LEU A 555 21.41 -18.47 -10.02
N ALA A 556 22.35 -19.06 -10.74
CA ALA A 556 23.66 -19.44 -10.20
C ALA A 556 24.51 -18.21 -9.80
N ALA A 557 24.48 -17.15 -10.62
CA ALA A 557 25.17 -15.90 -10.28
C ALA A 557 24.56 -15.22 -9.04
N MET A 558 23.22 -15.22 -8.92
CA MET A 558 22.53 -14.66 -7.74
C MET A 558 22.76 -15.52 -6.49
N ASP A 559 22.78 -16.85 -6.60
CA ASP A 559 23.08 -17.75 -5.49
C ASP A 559 24.53 -17.57 -4.97
N PHE A 560 25.47 -17.35 -5.89
CA PHE A 560 26.83 -16.97 -5.51
C PHE A 560 26.84 -15.68 -4.70
N LEU A 561 26.20 -14.60 -5.19
CA LEU A 561 26.12 -13.32 -4.46
C LEU A 561 25.42 -13.48 -3.11
N LEU A 562 24.35 -14.27 -3.03
CA LEU A 562 23.62 -14.49 -1.78
C LEU A 562 24.51 -15.17 -0.70
N LYS A 563 25.51 -15.98 -1.13
CA LYS A 563 26.43 -16.70 -0.24
C LYS A 563 27.67 -15.89 0.11
N ASP A 564 28.24 -15.13 -0.83
CA ASP A 564 29.52 -14.42 -0.66
C ASP A 564 29.36 -12.96 -0.18
N ALA A 565 28.30 -12.27 -0.62
CA ALA A 565 28.06 -10.88 -0.26
C ALA A 565 27.41 -10.74 1.13
N HIS A 566 27.77 -9.69 1.84
CA HIS A 566 27.09 -9.31 3.07
C HIS A 566 25.81 -8.52 2.77
N PRO A 567 24.80 -8.59 3.67
CA PRO A 567 23.61 -7.75 3.53
C PRO A 567 23.98 -6.27 3.46
N GLY A 568 23.48 -5.59 2.43
CA GLY A 568 23.76 -4.17 2.19
C GLY A 568 25.00 -3.89 1.36
N ASP A 569 25.78 -4.89 0.93
CA ASP A 569 26.85 -4.71 -0.06
C ASP A 569 26.27 -4.16 -1.38
N VAL A 570 27.05 -3.32 -2.05
CA VAL A 570 26.61 -2.68 -3.29
C VAL A 570 27.12 -3.48 -4.51
N VAL A 571 26.19 -3.82 -5.39
CA VAL A 571 26.43 -4.55 -6.63
C VAL A 571 26.18 -3.63 -7.82
N LEU A 572 27.22 -3.32 -8.56
CA LEU A 572 27.10 -2.65 -9.86
C LEU A 572 26.76 -3.68 -10.91
N CYS A 573 25.70 -3.51 -11.64
CA CYS A 573 25.25 -4.41 -12.69
C CYS A 573 24.49 -3.67 -13.77
N ALA A 574 24.41 -4.23 -14.97
CA ALA A 574 23.62 -3.67 -16.05
C ALA A 574 22.10 -3.74 -15.77
N ASP A 575 21.31 -2.94 -16.48
CA ASP A 575 19.86 -2.78 -16.28
C ASP A 575 19.08 -4.10 -16.23
N ASN A 576 19.44 -5.06 -17.09
CA ASN A 576 18.79 -6.37 -17.15
C ASN A 576 19.08 -7.27 -15.93
N VAL A 577 20.09 -6.93 -15.12
CA VAL A 577 20.53 -7.69 -13.93
C VAL A 577 20.05 -7.04 -12.62
N ILE A 578 19.62 -5.78 -12.66
CA ILE A 578 19.11 -5.06 -11.45
C ILE A 578 17.96 -5.84 -10.78
N ALA A 579 17.01 -6.32 -11.56
CA ALA A 579 15.84 -7.02 -11.04
C ALA A 579 16.19 -8.31 -10.27
N PRO A 580 17.00 -9.24 -10.79
CA PRO A 580 17.42 -10.42 -10.02
C PRO A 580 18.28 -10.07 -8.80
N VAL A 581 19.17 -9.07 -8.88
CA VAL A 581 19.95 -8.62 -7.70
C VAL A 581 19.02 -8.17 -6.58
N LEU A 582 18.06 -7.27 -6.85
CA LEU A 582 17.15 -6.76 -5.85
C LEU A 582 16.19 -7.81 -5.27
N ALA A 583 15.73 -8.76 -6.12
CA ALA A 583 14.73 -9.76 -5.71
C ALA A 583 15.35 -11.00 -5.03
N LEU A 584 16.56 -11.39 -5.42
CA LEU A 584 17.14 -12.68 -5.03
C LEU A 584 18.32 -12.56 -4.07
N THR A 585 18.86 -11.33 -3.90
CA THR A 585 19.96 -11.09 -2.97
C THR A 585 19.54 -10.08 -1.87
N LYS A 586 20.44 -9.78 -0.94
CA LYS A 586 20.27 -8.72 0.05
C LYS A 586 21.15 -7.51 -0.26
N CYS A 587 21.57 -7.39 -1.51
CA CYS A 587 22.46 -6.35 -1.98
C CYS A 587 21.69 -5.12 -2.42
N ARG A 588 22.40 -3.98 -2.45
CA ARG A 588 21.95 -2.70 -3.01
C ARG A 588 22.52 -2.53 -4.40
N VAL A 589 21.95 -1.61 -5.17
CA VAL A 589 22.52 -1.20 -6.47
C VAL A 589 22.84 0.30 -6.44
N PRO A 590 23.85 0.76 -7.19
CA PRO A 590 24.18 2.18 -7.29
C PRO A 590 23.04 3.00 -7.87
N LEU A 591 22.37 2.48 -8.89
CA LEU A 591 21.22 3.07 -9.56
C LEU A 591 20.24 1.98 -9.97
N GLY A 592 18.98 2.13 -9.66
CA GLY A 592 17.94 1.14 -9.97
C GLY A 592 16.58 1.79 -10.23
N TYR A 593 15.56 0.97 -10.35
CA TYR A 593 14.18 1.41 -10.55
C TYR A 593 13.72 2.33 -9.41
N PHE A 594 12.98 3.40 -9.73
CA PHE A 594 12.47 4.43 -8.80
C PHE A 594 13.50 5.34 -8.14
N SER A 595 14.79 5.17 -8.38
CA SER A 595 15.86 6.04 -7.81
C SER A 595 15.55 7.51 -8.04
N SER A 596 15.05 7.83 -9.22
CA SER A 596 14.70 9.19 -9.63
C SER A 596 13.65 9.87 -8.75
N GLY A 597 12.78 9.11 -8.09
CA GLY A 597 11.77 9.63 -7.16
C GLY A 597 12.26 9.73 -5.71
N LEU A 598 13.42 9.16 -5.39
CA LEU A 598 13.93 9.04 -4.02
C LEU A 598 15.01 10.03 -3.69
N VAL A 599 15.72 10.58 -4.69
CA VAL A 599 16.88 11.45 -4.51
C VAL A 599 16.72 12.73 -5.32
N ALA A 600 17.54 13.74 -5.03
CA ALA A 600 17.60 14.97 -5.82
C ALA A 600 17.96 14.64 -7.28
N ARG A 601 17.40 15.41 -8.22
CA ARG A 601 17.67 15.18 -9.64
C ARG A 601 19.14 15.32 -10.02
N SER A 602 19.85 16.24 -9.38
CA SER A 602 21.30 16.41 -9.56
C SER A 602 22.04 15.12 -9.27
N ASP A 603 21.73 14.50 -8.12
CA ASP A 603 22.39 13.28 -7.65
C ASP A 603 22.05 12.10 -8.56
N TYR A 604 20.77 12.00 -8.97
CA TYR A 604 20.34 11.01 -9.94
C TYR A 604 21.08 11.14 -11.27
N THR A 605 21.09 12.36 -11.87
CA THR A 605 21.73 12.61 -13.17
C THR A 605 23.23 12.38 -13.11
N HIS A 606 23.88 12.81 -12.01
CA HIS A 606 25.30 12.56 -11.79
C HIS A 606 25.60 11.06 -11.78
N ARG A 607 24.87 10.29 -10.98
CA ARG A 607 25.04 8.84 -10.86
C ARG A 607 24.72 8.10 -12.17
N GLU A 608 23.65 8.50 -12.86
CA GLU A 608 23.27 7.94 -14.15
C GLU A 608 24.37 8.18 -15.20
N THR A 609 24.97 9.37 -15.21
CA THR A 609 26.06 9.70 -16.12
C THR A 609 27.33 8.90 -15.78
N ALA A 610 27.67 8.82 -14.49
CA ALA A 610 28.81 8.02 -14.03
C ALA A 610 28.67 6.55 -14.37
N GLU A 611 27.46 5.97 -14.23
CA GLU A 611 27.19 4.56 -14.57
C GLU A 611 27.28 4.31 -16.09
N LYS A 612 26.71 5.19 -16.91
CA LYS A 612 26.85 5.13 -18.38
C LYS A 612 28.30 5.22 -18.82
N THR A 613 29.07 6.13 -18.21
CA THR A 613 30.52 6.27 -18.47
C THR A 613 31.25 4.98 -18.10
N PHE A 614 31.00 4.44 -16.89
CA PHE A 614 31.62 3.20 -16.45
C PHE A 614 31.40 2.06 -17.45
N TRP A 615 30.17 1.81 -17.91
CA TRP A 615 29.88 0.72 -18.85
C TRP A 615 30.48 0.96 -20.26
N ASN A 616 30.60 2.22 -20.70
CA ASN A 616 31.30 2.55 -21.94
C ASN A 616 32.80 2.29 -21.81
N ASP A 617 33.42 2.71 -20.74
CA ASP A 617 34.85 2.53 -20.48
C ASP A 617 35.18 1.04 -20.22
N TRP A 618 34.25 0.29 -19.58
CA TRP A 618 34.34 -1.15 -19.43
C TRP A 618 34.51 -1.83 -20.78
N ARG A 619 33.66 -1.53 -21.78
CA ARG A 619 33.73 -2.10 -23.12
C ARG A 619 35.02 -1.74 -23.86
N LEU A 620 35.60 -0.61 -23.52
CA LEU A 620 36.88 -0.13 -24.10
C LEU A 620 38.11 -0.62 -23.32
N GLY A 621 37.94 -1.31 -22.21
CA GLY A 621 39.04 -1.76 -21.33
C GLY A 621 39.71 -0.60 -20.57
N LYS A 622 39.04 0.54 -20.38
CA LYS A 622 39.55 1.79 -19.77
C LYS A 622 38.80 2.18 -18.51
N VAL A 623 38.44 1.22 -17.69
CA VAL A 623 37.59 1.45 -16.53
C VAL A 623 38.23 2.42 -15.53
N GLU A 624 37.53 3.49 -15.21
CA GLU A 624 37.86 4.41 -14.11
C GLU A 624 37.16 3.97 -12.81
N ASP A 625 37.89 4.02 -11.71
CA ASP A 625 37.43 3.58 -10.40
C ASP A 625 36.44 4.55 -9.69
N GLY A 626 36.16 5.72 -10.27
CA GLY A 626 35.36 6.79 -9.64
C GLY A 626 34.01 6.36 -9.14
N LEU A 627 33.20 5.69 -9.99
CA LEU A 627 31.89 5.19 -9.59
C LEU A 627 31.99 4.10 -8.52
N LEU A 628 32.98 3.20 -8.62
CA LEU A 628 33.19 2.12 -7.67
C LEU A 628 33.45 2.65 -6.26
N GLN A 629 34.21 3.74 -6.16
CA GLN A 629 34.50 4.43 -4.87
C GLN A 629 33.27 5.19 -4.37
N GLU A 630 32.68 6.04 -5.21
CA GLU A 630 31.56 6.91 -4.85
C GLU A 630 30.38 6.12 -4.30
N ALA A 631 30.03 5.02 -4.97
CA ALA A 631 28.94 4.17 -4.58
C ALA A 631 29.33 3.07 -3.58
N ASN A 632 30.60 2.99 -3.16
CA ASN A 632 31.15 1.90 -2.34
C ASN A 632 30.81 0.51 -2.88
N VAL A 633 31.03 0.33 -4.19
CA VAL A 633 30.74 -0.92 -4.89
C VAL A 633 31.64 -2.04 -4.35
N ARG A 634 31.05 -3.20 -4.06
CA ARG A 634 31.75 -4.39 -3.60
C ARG A 634 31.83 -5.48 -4.67
N TYR A 635 30.85 -5.51 -5.57
CA TYR A 635 30.79 -6.48 -6.65
C TYR A 635 30.38 -5.79 -7.95
N VAL A 636 30.95 -6.25 -9.05
CA VAL A 636 30.53 -5.90 -10.40
C VAL A 636 30.03 -7.17 -11.09
N VAL A 637 28.78 -7.19 -11.52
CA VAL A 637 28.17 -8.31 -12.26
C VAL A 637 28.06 -7.94 -13.72
N VAL A 638 28.75 -8.67 -14.55
CA VAL A 638 28.85 -8.46 -15.99
C VAL A 638 28.06 -9.56 -16.69
N ASN A 639 27.10 -9.17 -17.52
CA ASN A 639 26.51 -10.08 -18.50
C ASN A 639 27.43 -10.10 -19.74
N LYS A 640 28.02 -11.28 -20.05
CA LYS A 640 28.99 -11.44 -21.11
C LYS A 640 28.42 -11.16 -22.51
N GLN A 641 27.13 -11.34 -22.69
CA GLN A 641 26.47 -11.11 -23.99
C GLN A 641 26.22 -9.60 -24.26
N THR A 642 25.94 -8.83 -23.25
CA THR A 642 25.58 -7.41 -23.40
C THR A 642 26.75 -6.46 -23.14
N GLU A 643 27.54 -6.70 -22.06
CA GLU A 643 28.67 -5.85 -21.68
C GLU A 643 30.02 -6.40 -22.19
N GLY A 644 30.13 -7.72 -22.39
CA GLY A 644 31.39 -8.37 -22.71
C GLY A 644 32.37 -8.37 -21.53
N ILE A 645 33.47 -9.10 -21.66
CA ILE A 645 34.61 -9.05 -20.74
C ILE A 645 35.74 -8.34 -21.46
N PRO A 646 36.27 -7.24 -20.94
CA PRO A 646 37.37 -6.52 -21.57
C PRO A 646 38.66 -7.37 -21.55
N ALA A 647 39.54 -7.16 -22.54
CA ALA A 647 40.81 -7.84 -22.61
C ALA A 647 41.72 -7.58 -21.41
N THR A 648 41.61 -6.39 -20.84
CA THR A 648 42.34 -5.98 -19.63
C THR A 648 41.33 -5.67 -18.52
N ILE A 649 41.40 -6.47 -17.44
CA ILE A 649 40.58 -6.23 -16.23
C ILE A 649 41.37 -5.31 -15.32
N PRO A 650 40.70 -4.24 -14.72
CA PRO A 650 41.33 -3.39 -13.76
C PRO A 650 41.95 -4.16 -12.59
N VAL A 651 43.09 -3.69 -12.10
CA VAL A 651 43.81 -4.34 -10.99
C VAL A 651 42.97 -4.31 -9.70
N SER A 652 42.07 -3.34 -9.56
CA SER A 652 41.13 -3.23 -8.47
C SER A 652 40.02 -4.31 -8.47
N LEU A 653 39.89 -5.10 -9.54
CA LEU A 653 38.86 -6.12 -9.69
C LEU A 653 39.47 -7.53 -9.74
N SER A 654 38.92 -8.44 -8.95
CA SER A 654 39.26 -9.86 -8.99
C SER A 654 38.03 -10.68 -9.38
N LYS A 655 38.17 -11.53 -10.42
CA LYS A 655 37.08 -12.41 -10.84
C LYS A 655 36.89 -13.52 -9.80
N VAL A 656 35.67 -13.57 -9.22
CA VAL A 656 35.34 -14.52 -8.12
C VAL A 656 34.32 -15.58 -8.53
N PHE A 657 33.56 -15.33 -9.60
CA PHE A 657 32.61 -16.30 -10.17
C PHE A 657 32.51 -16.11 -11.68
N GLU A 658 32.29 -17.21 -12.41
CA GLU A 658 32.03 -17.18 -13.82
C GLU A 658 31.19 -18.41 -14.25
N ASN A 659 30.24 -18.17 -15.15
CA ASN A 659 29.50 -19.20 -15.87
C ASN A 659 29.39 -18.81 -17.36
N SER A 660 28.52 -19.48 -18.13
CA SER A 660 28.41 -19.20 -19.57
C SER A 660 27.92 -17.78 -19.89
N GLU A 661 27.13 -17.16 -19.03
CA GLU A 661 26.49 -15.86 -19.28
C GLU A 661 27.03 -14.73 -18.40
N PHE A 662 27.45 -15.02 -17.18
CA PHE A 662 27.84 -14.02 -16.19
C PHE A 662 29.27 -14.19 -15.71
N ALA A 663 29.89 -13.07 -15.39
CA ALA A 663 31.10 -12.99 -14.59
C ALA A 663 30.85 -12.03 -13.42
N VAL A 664 31.30 -12.44 -12.21
CA VAL A 664 31.25 -11.59 -11.02
C VAL A 664 32.65 -11.23 -10.60
N PHE A 665 32.89 -9.94 -10.45
CA PHE A 665 34.16 -9.41 -9.98
C PHE A 665 33.96 -8.82 -8.59
N LYS A 666 34.89 -9.12 -7.69
CA LYS A 666 34.98 -8.51 -6.36
C LYS A 666 35.92 -7.32 -6.41
N VAL A 667 35.48 -6.22 -5.85
CA VAL A 667 36.25 -4.97 -5.78
C VAL A 667 37.17 -5.02 -4.56
N ASP A 668 38.47 -4.74 -4.76
CA ASP A 668 39.45 -4.59 -3.72
C ASP A 668 39.52 -3.11 -3.26
N PRO A 669 39.00 -2.76 -2.07
CA PRO A 669 38.99 -1.38 -1.61
C PRO A 669 40.39 -0.78 -1.41
N GLN A 670 41.40 -1.62 -1.10
CA GLN A 670 42.77 -1.12 -0.86
C GLN A 670 43.40 -0.65 -2.16
N ARG A 671 43.22 -1.41 -3.22
CA ARG A 671 43.73 -1.05 -4.55
C ARG A 671 43.00 0.13 -5.21
N LEU A 672 41.69 0.31 -4.88
CA LEU A 672 40.94 1.50 -5.30
C LEU A 672 41.55 2.80 -4.74
N SER A 673 42.06 2.76 -3.50
CA SER A 673 42.65 3.96 -2.87
C SER A 673 44.01 4.36 -3.42
N GLU A 674 44.71 3.46 -4.12
CA GLU A 674 46.03 3.69 -4.72
C GLU A 674 45.94 4.34 -6.13
N THR A 675 44.80 4.19 -6.80
CA THR A 675 44.62 4.68 -8.19
C THR A 675 44.17 6.13 -8.30
N VAL A 676 43.70 6.72 -7.19
CA VAL A 676 43.31 8.14 -7.21
C VAL A 676 44.52 9.03 -6.87
N PRO A 677 44.92 9.95 -7.78
CA PRO A 677 45.86 10.98 -7.39
C PRO A 677 45.32 11.73 -6.19
N LYS A 678 46.08 11.82 -5.11
CA LYS A 678 45.82 12.71 -3.97
C LYS A 678 45.86 14.13 -4.45
N THR A 679 44.85 14.55 -5.22
CA THR A 679 44.61 15.96 -5.48
C THR A 679 43.96 16.53 -4.26
N LEU A 680 44.76 17.30 -3.52
CA LEU A 680 44.40 18.17 -2.43
C LEU A 680 43.24 19.10 -2.76
#